data_809864a14fde45f7ec292a92ce44eca5
#
_entry.id   809864a14fde45f7ec292a92ce44eca5
#
_cell.length_a   1.000
_cell.length_b   1.000
_cell.length_c   1.000
_cell.angle_alpha   90.00
_cell.angle_beta   90.00
_cell.angle_gamma   90.00
#
_symmetry.space_group_name_H-M   'P 1'
#
loop_
_entity.id
_entity.type
_entity.pdbx_description
1 polymer ?
#
loop_
_entity_poly.entity_id
_entity_poly.type
_entity_poly.pdbx_seq_one_letter_code
_entity_poly.pdbx_strand_id
1 'polypeptide(L)'
;MKIQIIYILLLFTVYRTVFHMADFSINTAIYGLFSILLFFYYLTDNLNFNKKPKYKSIYVNAIIFLIFLFFYKKSYIFVAFLIFTIFQIGLQRCFKKLSIDKEERYNPAVISIRGMGKLILDSTSICAAILLAFVLKYDNHWMEYIKIDYFVIYLSIFLVMYVYYKLSEKSWSYTNMLDVLQLLCLNIITSVIFTIFVVMSKKYSYSFSIMFLTLLISVSSQLFLRFIFRMHRYTKAKRKKGKILKRALIYGAGDAGTILAKESLTNGNFPYEIVGFIDDDFKKVGTEIYGVKVLGTMDAIKKIIENEKIDEVLLALPSAKGDKIKSIVEEIQEMENVKIKTIPGIPEILEGRELANQLRNVRIEDLLGRDEICINDTGIRSLIEGKTIFVTGGAGSIGSELARQIAKYNPKQLVAIDINENDIYFLELELHRVFPNLKFVSEICNIREKEKLEFLFEKYRPNIVFHAAAHKHVPLMEHNPEEAIKNNIFGTKNVAECADKYGAQRMVLISTDKAVNPTNFMGASKRACELVIEHMNKIAKNTKFMAVRFGNVLGSHGSVIPIFRNLLEEGKNLTVTHKDITRYFMTIPEAAQLVIEAGSIGKGGEIFILDMGKPVRIYDLAKSMIKLSNANVGIDIVGLRPGEKLFEELLYDVNNAIKTDNKKIFITKVGGNTDISKFFEKLEECTHNPDVDKIKEVMKEVVVSYREVSYE
;
A
#
# COMPACT_ATOMS: atom_id res chain seq x y z
N MET A 1 -8.27 40.98 -3.87
CA MET A 1 -8.59 42.37 -3.45
C MET A 1 -8.69 42.54 -1.93
N LYS A 2 -9.57 41.86 -1.18
CA LYS A 2 -9.69 42.02 0.30
C LYS A 2 -8.39 41.69 1.06
N ILE A 3 -7.65 40.65 0.66
CA ILE A 3 -6.38 40.26 1.29
C ILE A 3 -5.27 41.29 1.06
N GLN A 4 -5.25 41.87 -0.12
CA GLN A 4 -4.33 42.95 -0.48
C GLN A 4 -4.57 44.21 0.35
N ILE A 5 -5.85 44.55 0.61
CA ILE A 5 -6.23 45.68 1.42
C ILE A 5 -5.79 45.49 2.87
N ILE A 6 -6.00 44.30 3.45
CA ILE A 6 -5.56 44.00 4.83
C ILE A 6 -4.03 44.06 4.94
N TYR A 7 -3.32 43.51 3.94
CA TYR A 7 -1.87 43.56 3.88
C TYR A 7 -1.33 45.02 3.76
N ILE A 8 -1.97 45.81 2.91
CA ILE A 8 -1.67 47.24 2.76
C ILE A 8 -1.93 48.00 4.06
N LEU A 9 -3.05 47.72 4.74
CA LEU A 9 -3.35 48.32 6.04
C LEU A 9 -2.33 47.93 7.12
N LEU A 10 -1.89 46.66 7.12
CA LEU A 10 -0.91 46.17 8.07
C LEU A 10 0.49 46.80 7.82
N LEU A 11 0.91 46.89 6.56
CA LEU A 11 2.12 47.58 6.14
C LEU A 11 2.03 49.09 6.42
N PHE A 12 0.88 49.70 6.20
CA PHE A 12 0.65 51.10 6.49
C PHE A 12 0.70 51.37 7.98
N THR A 13 0.19 50.48 8.83
CA THR A 13 0.22 50.59 10.28
C THR A 13 1.65 50.44 10.78
N VAL A 14 2.40 49.44 10.32
CA VAL A 14 3.82 49.26 10.65
C VAL A 14 4.64 50.45 10.16
N TYR A 15 4.39 50.91 8.96
CA TYR A 15 5.04 52.06 8.35
C TYR A 15 4.74 53.35 9.16
N ARG A 16 3.47 53.63 9.46
CA ARG A 16 3.04 54.77 10.27
C ARG A 16 3.72 54.78 11.66
N THR A 17 3.79 53.59 12.28
CA THR A 17 4.39 53.46 13.63
C THR A 17 5.92 53.66 13.59
N VAL A 18 6.59 53.14 12.57
CA VAL A 18 8.04 53.31 12.39
C VAL A 18 8.41 54.78 12.08
N PHE A 19 7.56 55.48 11.28
CA PHE A 19 7.83 56.84 10.87
C PHE A 19 7.31 57.89 11.86
N HIS A 20 6.33 57.61 12.71
CA HIS A 20 5.89 58.50 13.76
C HIS A 20 6.95 58.72 14.85
N MET A 21 7.97 57.89 14.85
CA MET A 21 9.08 57.89 15.81
C MET A 21 10.31 58.69 15.36
N ALA A 22 10.33 59.12 14.10
CA ALA A 22 11.34 60.04 13.60
C ALA A 22 10.67 61.39 13.43
N ASP A 23 11.27 62.44 14.00
CA ASP A 23 10.77 63.84 13.88
C ASP A 23 10.25 64.11 12.46
N PHE A 24 8.96 64.38 12.39
CA PHE A 24 8.18 64.43 11.15
C PHE A 24 8.53 65.74 10.40
N SER A 25 9.45 65.67 9.45
CA SER A 25 9.66 66.75 8.48
C SER A 25 8.83 66.43 7.21
N ILE A 26 8.39 67.45 6.47
CA ILE A 26 7.64 67.36 5.22
C ILE A 26 8.35 66.41 4.22
N ASN A 27 9.68 66.36 4.23
CA ASN A 27 10.48 65.45 3.41
C ASN A 27 10.24 63.96 3.73
N THR A 28 10.01 63.62 5.01
CA THR A 28 9.72 62.21 5.42
C THR A 28 8.36 61.75 4.89
N ALA A 29 7.36 62.62 4.82
CA ALA A 29 6.05 62.31 4.26
C ALA A 29 6.11 62.09 2.74
N ILE A 30 6.91 62.89 2.03
CA ILE A 30 7.10 62.78 0.57
C ILE A 30 7.82 61.45 0.24
N TYR A 31 8.85 61.07 1.00
CA TYR A 31 9.55 59.78 0.79
C TYR A 31 8.69 58.60 1.16
N GLY A 32 7.83 58.72 2.17
CA GLY A 32 6.82 57.71 2.50
C GLY A 32 5.82 57.48 1.40
N LEU A 33 5.29 58.56 0.83
CA LEU A 33 4.36 58.51 -0.30
C LEU A 33 5.01 57.88 -1.54
N PHE A 34 6.25 58.25 -1.82
CA PHE A 34 7.01 57.71 -2.97
C PHE A 34 7.31 56.21 -2.82
N SER A 35 7.63 55.76 -1.61
CA SER A 35 7.84 54.31 -1.30
C SER A 35 6.54 53.51 -1.43
N ILE A 36 5.39 54.08 -1.05
CA ILE A 36 4.06 53.50 -1.23
C ILE A 36 3.70 53.39 -2.71
N LEU A 37 3.96 54.43 -3.49
CA LEU A 37 3.70 54.45 -4.94
C LEU A 37 4.59 53.48 -5.68
N LEU A 38 5.88 53.36 -5.32
CA LEU A 38 6.80 52.35 -5.86
C LEU A 38 6.38 50.92 -5.51
N PHE A 39 5.86 50.73 -4.28
CA PHE A 39 5.31 49.44 -3.87
C PHE A 39 4.06 49.07 -4.66
N PHE A 40 3.14 50.02 -4.93
CA PHE A 40 1.99 49.82 -5.78
C PHE A 40 2.37 49.54 -7.23
N TYR A 41 3.33 50.23 -7.79
CA TYR A 41 3.87 49.99 -9.10
C TYR A 41 4.47 48.58 -9.20
N TYR A 42 5.24 48.17 -8.20
CA TYR A 42 5.82 46.81 -8.11
C TYR A 42 4.75 45.72 -7.98
N LEU A 43 3.68 45.95 -7.24
CA LEU A 43 2.54 45.05 -7.06
C LEU A 43 1.79 44.88 -8.38
N THR A 44 1.55 45.95 -9.14
CA THR A 44 0.85 45.92 -10.42
C THR A 44 1.68 45.26 -11.52
N ASP A 45 2.99 45.43 -11.54
CA ASP A 45 3.89 44.82 -12.53
C ASP A 45 4.10 43.31 -12.27
N ASN A 46 4.05 42.86 -11.02
CA ASN A 46 4.18 41.43 -10.64
C ASN A 46 2.84 40.67 -10.62
N LEU A 47 1.69 41.34 -10.65
CA LEU A 47 0.37 40.69 -10.77
C LEU A 47 0.04 40.28 -12.21
N ASN A 48 0.86 40.62 -13.18
CA ASN A 48 0.76 40.12 -14.54
C ASN A 48 1.32 38.69 -14.61
N PHE A 49 0.48 37.70 -14.34
CA PHE A 49 0.75 36.28 -14.10
C PHE A 49 1.44 35.51 -15.25
N ASN A 50 1.75 36.15 -16.39
CA ASN A 50 2.27 35.50 -17.59
C ASN A 50 3.73 35.75 -17.91
N LYS A 51 4.50 36.48 -17.08
CA LYS A 51 5.93 36.77 -17.37
C LYS A 51 6.85 36.25 -16.28
N LYS A 52 7.96 35.55 -16.69
CA LYS A 52 9.03 35.11 -15.78
C LYS A 52 9.56 36.30 -14.97
N PRO A 53 9.81 36.13 -13.65
CA PRO A 53 10.33 37.21 -12.80
C PRO A 53 11.69 37.70 -13.33
N LYS A 54 11.77 38.94 -13.75
CA LYS A 54 13.01 39.57 -14.16
C LYS A 54 13.81 39.95 -12.91
N TYR A 55 15.09 39.64 -12.88
CA TYR A 55 16.04 40.03 -11.84
C TYR A 55 16.10 41.55 -11.55
N LYS A 56 15.48 42.38 -12.37
CA LYS A 56 15.38 43.83 -12.22
C LYS A 56 14.82 44.29 -10.86
N SER A 57 13.94 43.53 -10.22
CA SER A 57 13.35 43.93 -8.91
C SER A 57 14.38 43.94 -7.78
N ILE A 58 15.38 43.05 -7.81
CA ILE A 58 16.46 43.01 -6.80
C ILE A 58 17.37 44.21 -6.96
N TYR A 59 17.67 44.61 -8.19
CA TYR A 59 18.50 45.80 -8.45
C TYR A 59 17.79 47.09 -8.07
N VAL A 60 16.49 47.22 -8.29
CA VAL A 60 15.71 48.40 -7.87
C VAL A 60 15.68 48.52 -6.35
N ASN A 61 15.49 47.38 -5.65
CA ASN A 61 15.55 47.41 -4.15
C ASN A 61 16.94 47.73 -3.64
N ALA A 62 18.00 47.25 -4.29
CA ALA A 62 19.38 47.60 -3.92
C ALA A 62 19.70 49.07 -4.16
N ILE A 63 19.20 49.66 -5.24
CA ILE A 63 19.36 51.10 -5.56
C ILE A 63 18.59 51.95 -4.55
N ILE A 64 17.36 51.61 -4.22
CA ILE A 64 16.56 52.29 -3.19
C ILE A 64 17.26 52.20 -1.84
N PHE A 65 17.88 51.05 -1.52
CA PHE A 65 18.65 50.86 -0.30
C PHE A 65 19.92 51.75 -0.23
N LEU A 66 20.66 51.83 -1.34
CA LEU A 66 21.84 52.70 -1.42
C LEU A 66 21.48 54.20 -1.29
N ILE A 67 20.36 54.61 -1.89
CA ILE A 67 19.81 55.96 -1.74
C ILE A 67 19.43 56.23 -0.26
N PHE A 68 18.79 55.27 0.40
CA PHE A 68 18.41 55.39 1.80
C PHE A 68 19.63 55.46 2.73
N LEU A 69 20.67 54.65 2.47
CA LEU A 69 21.95 54.71 3.21
C LEU A 69 22.67 56.03 3.07
N PHE A 70 22.59 56.67 1.90
CA PHE A 70 23.24 57.95 1.62
C PHE A 70 22.58 59.09 2.39
N PHE A 71 21.26 59.07 2.57
CA PHE A 71 20.53 60.17 3.22
C PHE A 71 20.30 60.02 4.72
N TYR A 72 20.44 58.78 5.29
CA TYR A 72 20.12 58.54 6.69
C TYR A 72 21.23 57.81 7.44
N LYS A 73 21.99 58.56 8.27
CA LYS A 73 23.08 58.01 9.13
C LYS A 73 22.61 57.22 10.37
N LYS A 74 21.36 56.77 10.47
CA LYS A 74 20.82 56.08 11.66
C LYS A 74 20.71 54.56 11.44
N SER A 75 21.50 53.80 12.20
CA SER A 75 21.66 52.32 12.06
C SER A 75 20.37 51.48 12.22
N TYR A 76 19.33 51.96 12.89
CA TYR A 76 18.07 51.22 13.05
C TYR A 76 17.23 51.14 11.75
N ILE A 77 17.42 52.10 10.84
CA ILE A 77 16.77 52.07 9.51
C ILE A 77 17.35 50.96 8.64
N PHE A 78 18.65 50.68 8.78
CA PHE A 78 19.30 49.57 8.14
C PHE A 78 18.67 48.21 8.51
N VAL A 79 18.45 48.00 9.82
CA VAL A 79 17.86 46.76 10.33
C VAL A 79 16.41 46.60 9.88
N ALA A 80 15.61 47.68 9.92
CA ALA A 80 14.24 47.68 9.44
C ALA A 80 14.15 47.34 7.94
N PHE A 81 15.07 47.87 7.13
CA PHE A 81 15.17 47.61 5.70
C PHE A 81 15.63 46.15 5.42
N LEU A 82 16.60 45.64 6.17
CA LEU A 82 17.05 44.25 6.07
C LEU A 82 15.90 43.26 6.35
N ILE A 83 15.16 43.53 7.44
CA ILE A 83 13.97 42.73 7.80
C ILE A 83 12.91 42.79 6.71
N PHE A 84 12.65 43.97 6.14
CA PHE A 84 11.70 44.18 5.06
C PHE A 84 12.13 43.41 3.79
N THR A 85 13.43 43.45 3.44
CA THR A 85 13.96 42.74 2.26
C THR A 85 13.87 41.20 2.42
N ILE A 86 14.20 40.67 3.61
CA ILE A 86 14.05 39.24 3.91
C ILE A 86 12.58 38.82 3.83
N PHE A 87 11.67 39.62 4.37
CA PHE A 87 10.24 39.41 4.31
C PHE A 87 9.73 39.41 2.87
N GLN A 88 10.21 40.32 2.02
CA GLN A 88 9.88 40.42 0.62
C GLN A 88 10.34 39.18 -0.18
N ILE A 89 11.57 38.70 0.10
CA ILE A 89 12.12 37.48 -0.51
C ILE A 89 11.30 36.26 -0.08
N GLY A 90 10.90 36.18 1.20
CA GLY A 90 10.02 35.14 1.72
C GLY A 90 8.66 35.12 1.02
N LEU A 91 8.04 36.29 0.86
CA LEU A 91 6.79 36.45 0.12
C LEU A 91 6.91 36.06 -1.35
N GLN A 92 7.98 36.48 -2.04
CA GLN A 92 8.21 36.09 -3.45
C GLN A 92 8.35 34.56 -3.60
N ARG A 93 9.00 33.88 -2.66
CA ARG A 93 9.10 32.40 -2.67
C ARG A 93 7.73 31.75 -2.45
N CYS A 94 6.90 32.29 -1.55
CA CYS A 94 5.52 31.82 -1.35
C CYS A 94 4.67 31.99 -2.61
N PHE A 95 4.72 33.16 -3.27
CA PHE A 95 3.98 33.42 -4.51
C PHE A 95 4.49 32.60 -5.67
N LYS A 96 5.79 32.33 -5.79
CA LYS A 96 6.37 31.48 -6.82
C LYS A 96 5.90 30.03 -6.67
N LYS A 97 5.80 29.51 -5.46
CA LYS A 97 5.28 28.17 -5.18
C LYS A 97 3.79 28.05 -5.51
N LEU A 98 3.00 29.12 -5.23
CA LEU A 98 1.57 29.19 -5.57
C LEU A 98 1.29 29.24 -7.09
N SER A 99 2.26 29.67 -7.91
CA SER A 99 2.10 29.74 -9.37
C SER A 99 2.49 28.46 -10.11
N ILE A 100 3.21 27.55 -9.46
CA ILE A 100 3.68 26.28 -10.06
C ILE A 100 2.64 25.16 -9.91
N ASP A 101 1.81 25.18 -8.87
CA ASP A 101 0.80 24.14 -8.58
C ASP A 101 -0.56 24.38 -9.28
N LYS A 102 -0.56 24.90 -10.49
CA LYS A 102 -1.81 25.23 -11.24
C LYS A 102 -2.52 24.01 -11.87
N GLU A 103 -1.99 22.81 -11.76
CA GLU A 103 -2.59 21.61 -12.37
C GLU A 103 -3.44 20.73 -11.43
N GLU A 104 -3.41 20.94 -10.12
CA GLU A 104 -4.30 20.22 -9.20
C GLU A 104 -5.31 21.16 -8.53
N ARG A 105 -6.58 20.77 -8.57
CA ARG A 105 -7.77 21.46 -8.06
C ARG A 105 -7.72 21.79 -6.56
N TYR A 106 -6.79 22.62 -6.14
CA TYR A 106 -6.75 23.17 -4.78
C TYR A 106 -7.12 24.66 -4.83
N ASN A 107 -8.14 25.05 -4.10
CA ASN A 107 -8.58 26.46 -4.02
C ASN A 107 -7.60 27.24 -3.11
N PRO A 108 -6.61 27.96 -3.66
CA PRO A 108 -5.52 28.57 -2.89
C PRO A 108 -6.02 29.72 -1.95
N ALA A 109 -7.18 30.28 -2.23
CA ALA A 109 -7.75 31.35 -1.40
C ALA A 109 -8.20 30.87 -0.02
N VAL A 110 -8.67 29.63 0.11
CA VAL A 110 -9.15 29.05 1.38
C VAL A 110 -7.99 28.69 2.30
N ILE A 111 -6.86 28.25 1.76
CA ILE A 111 -5.65 27.93 2.54
C ILE A 111 -5.02 29.23 3.07
N SER A 112 -4.97 30.27 2.25
CA SER A 112 -4.46 31.60 2.63
C SER A 112 -5.24 32.22 3.79
N ILE A 113 -6.58 32.17 3.79
CA ILE A 113 -7.43 32.73 4.85
C ILE A 113 -7.19 32.02 6.19
N ARG A 114 -7.10 30.69 6.20
CA ARG A 114 -6.82 29.90 7.41
C ARG A 114 -5.42 30.15 7.95
N GLY A 115 -4.42 30.27 7.07
CA GLY A 115 -3.05 30.59 7.44
C GLY A 115 -2.94 31.98 8.06
N MET A 116 -3.65 32.98 7.51
CA MET A 116 -3.72 34.34 8.06
C MET A 116 -4.39 34.36 9.45
N GLY A 117 -5.47 33.62 9.66
CA GLY A 117 -6.11 33.54 10.97
C GLY A 117 -5.16 33.00 12.05
N LYS A 118 -4.33 31.99 11.73
CA LYS A 118 -3.32 31.44 12.65
C LYS A 118 -2.23 32.49 12.96
N LEU A 119 -1.75 33.19 11.94
CA LEU A 119 -0.76 34.25 12.09
C LEU A 119 -1.28 35.36 13.00
N ILE A 120 -2.52 35.77 12.82
CA ILE A 120 -3.16 36.81 13.67
C ILE A 120 -3.22 36.33 15.14
N LEU A 121 -3.68 35.09 15.37
CA LEU A 121 -3.77 34.51 16.71
C LEU A 121 -2.41 34.41 17.41
N ASP A 122 -1.38 33.93 16.70
CA ASP A 122 -0.04 33.82 17.24
C ASP A 122 0.56 35.23 17.49
N SER A 123 0.31 36.22 16.63
CA SER A 123 0.76 37.62 16.80
C SER A 123 0.07 38.32 17.97
N THR A 124 -1.25 38.15 18.13
CA THR A 124 -1.98 38.68 19.27
C THR A 124 -1.53 38.06 20.59
N SER A 125 -1.20 36.75 20.56
CA SER A 125 -0.62 36.04 21.70
C SER A 125 0.72 36.67 22.14
N ILE A 126 1.59 37.06 21.21
CA ILE A 126 2.87 37.74 21.51
C ILE A 126 2.62 39.12 22.06
N CYS A 127 1.74 39.93 21.47
CA CYS A 127 1.40 41.24 21.98
C CYS A 127 0.89 41.15 23.42
N ALA A 128 0.02 40.19 23.71
CA ALA A 128 -0.47 39.94 25.06
C ALA A 128 0.65 39.50 26.02
N ALA A 129 1.59 38.68 25.54
CA ALA A 129 2.74 38.24 26.33
C ALA A 129 3.67 39.40 26.71
N ILE A 130 3.93 40.31 25.77
CA ILE A 130 4.72 41.54 26.04
C ILE A 130 4.02 42.38 27.09
N LEU A 131 2.73 42.69 26.89
CA LEU A 131 1.94 43.47 27.85
C LEU A 131 2.00 42.86 29.26
N LEU A 132 1.74 41.56 29.34
CA LEU A 132 1.70 40.85 30.61
C LEU A 132 3.09 40.83 31.29
N ALA A 133 4.17 40.74 30.52
CA ALA A 133 5.53 40.82 31.04
C ALA A 133 5.85 42.18 31.67
N PHE A 134 5.36 43.28 31.06
CA PHE A 134 5.49 44.63 31.67
C PHE A 134 4.64 44.76 32.92
N VAL A 135 3.40 44.31 32.91
CA VAL A 135 2.51 44.33 34.10
C VAL A 135 3.15 43.55 35.25
N LEU A 136 3.63 42.34 35.03
CA LEU A 136 4.25 41.49 36.04
C LEU A 136 5.55 42.06 36.59
N LYS A 137 6.25 42.87 35.81
CA LYS A 137 7.53 43.49 36.24
C LYS A 137 7.37 44.80 37.00
N TYR A 138 6.46 45.65 36.52
CA TYR A 138 6.33 47.06 37.02
C TYR A 138 5.02 47.32 37.75
N ASP A 139 4.20 46.28 37.91
CA ASP A 139 2.92 46.33 38.63
C ASP A 139 2.07 47.55 38.18
N ASN A 140 1.57 48.39 39.06
CA ASN A 140 0.71 49.52 38.73
C ASN A 140 1.39 50.61 37.87
N HIS A 141 2.73 50.66 37.79
CA HIS A 141 3.50 51.65 37.02
C HIS A 141 3.86 51.18 35.59
N TRP A 142 3.34 50.03 35.12
CA TRP A 142 3.71 49.44 33.82
C TRP A 142 3.51 50.37 32.62
N MET A 143 2.52 51.28 32.65
CA MET A 143 2.24 52.26 31.60
C MET A 143 3.36 53.27 31.36
N GLU A 144 4.14 53.60 32.36
CA GLU A 144 5.25 54.54 32.28
C GLU A 144 6.47 53.94 31.55
N TYR A 145 6.60 52.60 31.63
CA TYR A 145 7.75 51.89 31.10
C TYR A 145 7.48 51.21 29.74
N ILE A 146 6.22 51.08 29.35
CA ILE A 146 5.87 50.42 28.11
C ILE A 146 6.21 51.32 26.91
N LYS A 147 6.92 50.76 25.92
CA LYS A 147 7.26 51.45 24.67
C LYS A 147 6.72 50.70 23.48
N ILE A 148 6.03 51.37 22.59
CA ILE A 148 5.43 50.79 21.37
C ILE A 148 6.49 50.15 20.47
N ASP A 149 7.73 50.67 20.49
CA ASP A 149 8.87 50.13 19.73
C ASP A 149 9.12 48.66 20.03
N TYR A 150 8.90 48.23 21.26
CA TYR A 150 9.05 46.83 21.64
C TYR A 150 8.15 45.91 20.83
N PHE A 151 6.86 46.26 20.76
CA PHE A 151 5.88 45.48 20.04
C PHE A 151 6.22 45.43 18.57
N VAL A 152 6.55 46.58 17.97
CA VAL A 152 6.83 46.67 16.54
C VAL A 152 8.06 45.85 16.16
N ILE A 153 9.17 46.02 16.92
CA ILE A 153 10.41 45.32 16.59
C ILE A 153 10.30 43.82 16.86
N TYR A 154 9.79 43.44 18.06
CA TYR A 154 9.63 42.03 18.40
C TYR A 154 8.69 41.31 17.42
N LEU A 155 7.53 41.90 17.10
CA LEU A 155 6.55 41.35 16.18
C LEU A 155 7.11 41.27 14.76
N SER A 156 7.89 42.26 14.30
CA SER A 156 8.51 42.19 12.96
C SER A 156 9.51 41.04 12.85
N ILE A 157 10.35 40.81 13.85
CA ILE A 157 11.27 39.69 13.89
C ILE A 157 10.50 38.38 13.90
N PHE A 158 9.45 38.28 14.74
CA PHE A 158 8.60 37.09 14.80
C PHE A 158 7.93 36.79 13.47
N LEU A 159 7.36 37.78 12.78
CA LEU A 159 6.70 37.57 11.49
C LEU A 159 7.66 37.04 10.43
N VAL A 160 8.88 37.55 10.38
CA VAL A 160 9.94 37.07 9.48
C VAL A 160 10.24 35.59 9.76
N MET A 161 10.45 35.26 11.03
CA MET A 161 10.75 33.89 11.45
C MET A 161 9.56 32.94 11.25
N TYR A 162 8.32 33.42 11.48
CA TYR A 162 7.09 32.66 11.26
C TYR A 162 6.93 32.21 9.80
N VAL A 163 7.23 33.14 8.86
CA VAL A 163 7.23 32.84 7.43
C VAL A 163 8.35 31.87 7.04
N TYR A 164 9.56 32.09 7.61
CA TYR A 164 10.71 31.21 7.36
C TYR A 164 10.44 29.76 7.77
N TYR A 165 9.88 29.53 8.96
CA TYR A 165 9.51 28.20 9.46
C TYR A 165 8.20 27.65 8.90
N LYS A 166 7.51 28.39 7.99
CA LYS A 166 6.25 27.99 7.34
C LYS A 166 5.14 27.56 8.31
N LEU A 167 5.06 28.18 9.47
CA LEU A 167 4.10 27.81 10.50
C LEU A 167 2.64 28.05 10.07
N SER A 168 2.37 28.94 9.11
CA SER A 168 1.05 29.17 8.51
C SER A 168 0.50 27.93 7.78
N GLU A 169 1.39 27.09 7.22
CA GLU A 169 1.00 25.88 6.48
C GLU A 169 0.64 24.72 7.41
N LYS A 170 1.12 24.74 8.66
CA LYS A 170 0.93 23.65 9.63
C LYS A 170 -0.47 23.63 10.23
N SER A 171 -1.01 22.43 10.43
CA SER A 171 -2.34 22.27 11.00
C SER A 171 -2.28 22.20 12.54
N TRP A 172 -2.91 23.14 13.23
CA TRP A 172 -2.97 23.17 14.70
C TRP A 172 -3.73 21.98 15.29
N SER A 173 -4.68 21.43 14.54
CA SER A 173 -5.46 20.26 14.98
C SER A 173 -4.66 18.95 14.94
N TYR A 174 -3.50 18.94 14.28
CA TYR A 174 -2.63 17.77 14.10
C TYR A 174 -1.20 18.02 14.61
N THR A 175 -1.03 19.01 15.50
CA THR A 175 0.28 19.36 16.06
C THR A 175 0.99 18.13 16.63
N ASN A 176 2.19 17.85 16.16
CA ASN A 176 3.08 16.78 16.62
C ASN A 176 4.23 17.34 17.47
N MET A 177 5.09 16.48 17.99
CA MET A 177 6.24 16.89 18.82
C MET A 177 7.23 17.78 18.05
N LEU A 178 7.44 17.51 16.76
CA LEU A 178 8.32 18.33 15.92
C LEU A 178 7.77 19.74 15.70
N ASP A 179 6.44 19.90 15.59
CA ASP A 179 5.81 21.21 15.47
C ASP A 179 5.97 22.04 16.76
N VAL A 180 5.90 21.37 17.92
CA VAL A 180 6.16 21.99 19.22
C VAL A 180 7.61 22.46 19.32
N LEU A 181 8.57 21.61 18.94
CA LEU A 181 9.99 21.96 18.91
C LEU A 181 10.27 23.14 17.97
N GLN A 182 9.68 23.16 16.78
CA GLN A 182 9.84 24.27 15.84
C GLN A 182 9.27 25.58 16.39
N LEU A 183 8.14 25.53 17.11
CA LEU A 183 7.56 26.68 17.76
C LEU A 183 8.47 27.22 18.87
N LEU A 184 9.04 26.34 19.67
CA LEU A 184 10.02 26.68 20.71
C LEU A 184 11.26 27.35 20.09
N CYS A 185 11.85 26.74 19.07
CA CYS A 185 13.01 27.30 18.38
C CYS A 185 12.70 28.68 17.79
N LEU A 186 11.53 28.85 17.16
CA LEU A 186 11.12 30.16 16.62
C LEU A 186 11.08 31.24 17.69
N ASN A 187 10.44 30.99 18.84
CA ASN A 187 10.33 31.97 19.91
C ASN A 187 11.69 32.27 20.55
N ILE A 188 12.54 31.26 20.76
CA ILE A 188 13.89 31.42 21.29
C ILE A 188 14.74 32.30 20.34
N ILE A 189 14.76 31.97 19.04
CA ILE A 189 15.53 32.71 18.04
C ILE A 189 15.01 34.14 17.93
N THR A 190 13.70 34.36 17.94
CA THR A 190 13.08 35.68 17.94
C THR A 190 13.55 36.50 19.13
N SER A 191 13.54 35.91 20.34
CA SER A 191 13.98 36.57 21.57
C SER A 191 15.48 36.88 21.58
N VAL A 192 16.31 35.96 21.07
CA VAL A 192 17.76 36.17 20.95
C VAL A 192 18.07 37.32 19.98
N ILE A 193 17.47 37.32 18.78
CA ILE A 193 17.66 38.37 17.78
C ILE A 193 17.21 39.73 18.37
N PHE A 194 16.06 39.75 19.04
CA PHE A 194 15.56 40.94 19.68
C PHE A 194 16.51 41.45 20.78
N THR A 195 17.05 40.53 21.60
CA THR A 195 18.03 40.89 22.67
C THR A 195 19.29 41.49 22.07
N ILE A 196 19.85 40.88 21.03
CA ILE A 196 21.02 41.41 20.30
C ILE A 196 20.73 42.81 19.78
N PHE A 197 19.56 43.00 19.14
CA PHE A 197 19.16 44.32 18.63
C PHE A 197 19.10 45.39 19.73
N VAL A 198 18.50 45.04 20.86
CA VAL A 198 18.37 45.94 22.01
C VAL A 198 19.74 46.33 22.58
N VAL A 199 20.64 45.37 22.77
CA VAL A 199 22.00 45.60 23.28
C VAL A 199 22.80 46.47 22.32
N MET A 200 22.72 46.22 21.02
CA MET A 200 23.44 47.00 20.00
C MET A 200 22.91 48.43 19.84
N SER A 201 21.63 48.66 20.06
CA SER A 201 20.99 49.95 19.81
C SER A 201 21.38 51.03 20.85
N LYS A 202 21.96 50.68 22.02
CA LYS A 202 22.33 51.57 23.15
C LYS A 202 21.23 52.57 23.59
N LYS A 203 20.16 52.67 22.85
CA LYS A 203 19.04 53.60 23.06
C LYS A 203 18.00 53.02 24.05
N TYR A 204 18.02 51.72 24.21
CA TYR A 204 17.01 51.00 24.98
C TYR A 204 17.67 50.28 26.14
N SER A 205 17.35 50.67 27.37
CA SER A 205 17.71 49.92 28.57
C SER A 205 16.54 49.00 28.94
N TYR A 206 16.70 47.72 28.70
CA TYR A 206 15.63 46.75 29.01
C TYR A 206 16.08 45.74 30.02
N SER A 207 15.19 45.44 30.94
CA SER A 207 15.44 44.39 31.90
C SER A 207 15.37 43.01 31.20
N PHE A 208 16.41 42.23 31.40
CA PHE A 208 16.45 40.82 30.96
C PHE A 208 15.21 40.01 31.41
N SER A 209 14.65 40.38 32.60
CA SER A 209 13.43 39.76 33.13
C SER A 209 12.21 39.92 32.21
N ILE A 210 12.04 41.07 31.53
CA ILE A 210 10.92 41.31 30.61
C ILE A 210 11.06 40.40 29.38
N MET A 211 12.27 40.25 28.83
CA MET A 211 12.54 39.41 27.69
C MET A 211 12.27 37.94 28.01
N PHE A 212 12.74 37.50 29.18
CA PHE A 212 12.51 36.11 29.64
C PHE A 212 11.01 35.82 29.90
N LEU A 213 10.30 36.77 30.57
CA LEU A 213 8.87 36.65 30.79
C LEU A 213 8.10 36.63 29.47
N THR A 214 8.44 37.51 28.52
CA THR A 214 7.82 37.52 27.19
C THR A 214 8.00 36.20 26.47
N LEU A 215 9.21 35.61 26.47
CA LEU A 215 9.48 34.30 25.87
C LEU A 215 8.62 33.22 26.55
N LEU A 216 8.61 33.15 27.88
CA LEU A 216 7.88 32.11 28.62
C LEU A 216 6.38 32.19 28.36
N ILE A 217 5.80 33.40 28.45
CA ILE A 217 4.36 33.60 28.26
C ILE A 217 3.94 33.41 26.82
N SER A 218 4.74 33.84 25.82
CA SER A 218 4.42 33.67 24.40
C SER A 218 4.40 32.20 24.00
N VAL A 219 5.42 31.45 24.44
CA VAL A 219 5.47 29.98 24.19
C VAL A 219 4.26 29.29 24.82
N SER A 220 3.99 29.57 26.10
CA SER A 220 2.89 28.95 26.86
C SER A 220 1.53 29.25 26.23
N SER A 221 1.28 30.49 25.84
CA SER A 221 -0.01 30.90 25.24
C SER A 221 -0.20 30.30 23.83
N GLN A 222 0.84 30.26 23.00
CA GLN A 222 0.79 29.65 21.68
C GLN A 222 0.61 28.13 21.75
N LEU A 223 1.24 27.45 22.71
CA LEU A 223 1.01 26.01 22.95
C LEU A 223 -0.41 25.76 23.44
N PHE A 224 -0.93 26.61 24.32
CA PHE A 224 -2.29 26.51 24.84
C PHE A 224 -3.34 26.70 23.74
N LEU A 225 -3.15 27.64 22.80
CA LEU A 225 -3.99 27.78 21.62
C LEU A 225 -4.02 26.49 20.79
N ARG A 226 -2.87 25.89 20.52
CA ARG A 226 -2.79 24.62 19.77
C ARG A 226 -3.49 23.50 20.49
N PHE A 227 -3.36 23.43 21.81
CA PHE A 227 -4.06 22.46 22.65
C PHE A 227 -5.58 22.62 22.56
N ILE A 228 -6.12 23.85 22.63
CA ILE A 228 -7.56 24.13 22.48
C ILE A 228 -8.07 23.63 21.13
N PHE A 229 -7.37 23.93 20.02
CA PHE A 229 -7.78 23.48 18.69
C PHE A 229 -7.76 21.96 18.57
N ARG A 230 -6.79 21.30 19.19
CA ARG A 230 -6.71 19.85 19.26
C ARG A 230 -7.88 19.25 20.05
N MET A 231 -8.17 19.81 21.24
CA MET A 231 -9.31 19.40 22.09
C MET A 231 -10.66 19.60 21.38
N HIS A 232 -10.83 20.74 20.71
CA HIS A 232 -12.05 21.00 19.94
C HIS A 232 -12.28 19.93 18.86
N ARG A 233 -11.23 19.46 18.21
CA ARG A 233 -11.31 18.39 17.23
C ARG A 233 -11.75 17.09 17.88
N TYR A 234 -11.18 16.69 19.02
CA TYR A 234 -11.57 15.48 19.75
C TYR A 234 -13.05 15.53 20.16
N THR A 235 -13.49 16.67 20.73
CA THR A 235 -14.88 16.84 21.16
C THR A 235 -15.85 16.83 19.98
N LYS A 236 -15.48 17.40 18.84
CA LYS A 236 -16.28 17.38 17.62
C LYS A 236 -16.38 15.98 17.02
N ALA A 237 -15.31 15.21 17.02
CA ALA A 237 -15.32 13.80 16.59
C ALA A 237 -16.25 12.96 17.51
N LYS A 238 -16.17 13.17 18.81
CA LYS A 238 -17.04 12.49 19.79
C LYS A 238 -18.53 12.86 19.65
N ARG A 239 -18.86 14.12 19.32
CA ARG A 239 -20.26 14.57 19.12
C ARG A 239 -20.91 14.04 17.83
N LYS A 240 -20.13 13.71 16.80
CA LYS A 240 -20.64 13.10 15.56
C LYS A 240 -21.09 11.64 15.73
N LYS A 241 -20.75 10.99 16.82
CA LYS A 241 -21.12 9.60 17.17
C LYS A 241 -22.59 9.45 17.57
N GLY A 242 -23.53 10.09 16.90
CA GLY A 242 -24.96 9.94 17.13
C GLY A 242 -25.59 8.65 16.57
N LYS A 243 -24.79 7.72 16.02
CA LYS A 243 -25.24 6.38 15.58
C LYS A 243 -24.93 5.37 16.68
N ILE A 244 -25.76 4.34 16.80
CA ILE A 244 -25.48 3.16 17.63
C ILE A 244 -24.19 2.55 17.07
N LEU A 245 -23.10 2.67 17.83
CA LEU A 245 -21.80 2.12 17.47
C LEU A 245 -21.75 0.68 17.95
N LYS A 246 -21.17 -0.21 17.16
CA LYS A 246 -20.86 -1.57 17.59
C LYS A 246 -19.72 -1.53 18.60
N ARG A 247 -19.87 -2.26 19.70
CA ARG A 247 -18.82 -2.39 20.70
C ARG A 247 -17.75 -3.36 20.20
N ALA A 248 -16.52 -2.88 20.12
CA ALA A 248 -15.43 -3.66 19.57
C ALA A 248 -14.24 -3.78 20.52
N LEU A 249 -13.61 -4.96 20.50
CA LEU A 249 -12.37 -5.29 21.18
C LEU A 249 -11.24 -5.37 20.15
N ILE A 250 -10.09 -4.76 20.40
CA ILE A 250 -8.92 -4.88 19.53
C ILE A 250 -8.01 -5.98 20.08
N TYR A 251 -7.76 -7.00 19.28
CA TYR A 251 -6.74 -8.00 19.58
C TYR A 251 -5.40 -7.60 18.98
N GLY A 252 -4.41 -7.32 19.82
CA GLY A 252 -3.10 -6.78 19.48
C GLY A 252 -2.94 -5.30 19.87
N ALA A 253 -2.20 -5.02 20.94
CA ALA A 253 -1.83 -3.69 21.43
C ALA A 253 -0.43 -3.28 20.88
N GLY A 254 -0.15 -3.61 19.62
CA GLY A 254 1.01 -3.18 18.85
C GLY A 254 0.70 -1.94 18.01
N ASP A 255 1.57 -1.65 17.02
CA ASP A 255 1.45 -0.45 16.18
C ASP A 255 0.10 -0.38 15.44
N ALA A 256 -0.33 -1.47 14.83
CA ALA A 256 -1.58 -1.52 14.09
C ALA A 256 -2.81 -1.31 14.98
N GLY A 257 -2.87 -1.96 16.15
CA GLY A 257 -3.94 -1.76 17.12
C GLY A 257 -3.94 -0.34 17.69
N THR A 258 -2.77 0.21 17.94
CA THR A 258 -2.57 1.60 18.40
C THR A 258 -3.09 2.61 17.37
N ILE A 259 -2.87 2.37 16.08
CA ILE A 259 -3.39 3.21 15.00
C ILE A 259 -4.93 3.14 14.96
N LEU A 260 -5.53 1.95 15.06
CA LEU A 260 -7.00 1.79 15.12
C LEU A 260 -7.61 2.53 16.31
N ALA A 261 -7.02 2.41 17.49
CA ALA A 261 -7.50 3.12 18.69
C ALA A 261 -7.40 4.64 18.50
N LYS A 262 -6.29 5.14 17.97
CA LYS A 262 -6.12 6.55 17.63
C LYS A 262 -7.15 7.03 16.60
N GLU A 263 -7.41 6.22 15.56
CA GLU A 263 -8.39 6.52 14.52
C GLU A 263 -9.81 6.59 15.11
N SER A 264 -10.16 5.69 16.03
CA SER A 264 -11.46 5.71 16.73
C SER A 264 -11.73 7.01 17.48
N LEU A 265 -10.67 7.71 17.93
CA LEU A 265 -10.78 8.98 18.65
C LEU A 265 -10.84 10.18 17.69
N THR A 266 -10.20 10.07 16.52
CA THR A 266 -10.00 11.21 15.60
C THR A 266 -10.95 11.22 14.42
N ASN A 267 -11.48 10.06 14.04
CA ASN A 267 -12.40 9.89 12.92
C ASN A 267 -13.85 9.84 13.43
N GLY A 268 -14.62 10.88 13.17
CA GLY A 268 -16.03 10.95 13.56
C GLY A 268 -16.96 9.94 12.84
N ASN A 269 -16.46 9.29 11.78
CA ASN A 269 -17.19 8.25 11.03
C ASN A 269 -16.72 6.84 11.38
N PHE A 270 -15.85 6.68 12.37
CA PHE A 270 -15.37 5.37 12.81
C PHE A 270 -16.57 4.54 13.34
N PRO A 271 -16.80 3.33 12.80
CA PRO A 271 -18.06 2.62 13.04
C PRO A 271 -18.11 1.88 14.39
N TYR A 272 -17.03 1.91 15.17
CA TYR A 272 -16.90 1.14 16.41
C TYR A 272 -16.66 2.02 17.63
N GLU A 273 -17.17 1.56 18.77
CA GLU A 273 -16.76 1.96 20.11
C GLU A 273 -15.70 0.96 20.60
N ILE A 274 -14.45 1.38 20.72
CA ILE A 274 -13.39 0.51 21.21
C ILE A 274 -13.48 0.44 22.74
N VAL A 275 -13.75 -0.75 23.25
CA VAL A 275 -13.92 -1.03 24.68
C VAL A 275 -12.59 -1.31 25.36
N GLY A 276 -11.69 -2.04 24.68
CA GLY A 276 -10.40 -2.43 25.24
C GLY A 276 -9.51 -3.11 24.22
N PHE A 277 -8.28 -3.41 24.68
CA PHE A 277 -7.34 -4.26 23.97
C PHE A 277 -7.22 -5.63 24.66
N ILE A 278 -6.87 -6.63 23.86
CA ILE A 278 -6.29 -7.91 24.29
C ILE A 278 -4.90 -8.00 23.70
N ASP A 279 -3.91 -8.40 24.49
CA ASP A 279 -2.54 -8.64 24.01
C ASP A 279 -1.89 -9.78 24.79
N ASP A 280 -1.20 -10.70 24.11
CA ASP A 280 -0.57 -11.86 24.76
C ASP A 280 0.68 -11.47 25.57
N ASP A 281 1.20 -10.26 25.39
CA ASP A 281 2.27 -9.73 26.23
C ASP A 281 1.69 -9.27 27.58
N PHE A 282 1.87 -10.11 28.59
CA PHE A 282 1.40 -9.84 29.96
C PHE A 282 1.90 -8.50 30.52
N LYS A 283 3.04 -8.00 30.05
CA LYS A 283 3.59 -6.71 30.49
C LYS A 283 2.73 -5.50 30.08
N LYS A 284 1.92 -5.67 29.06
CA LYS A 284 1.00 -4.63 28.58
C LYS A 284 -0.35 -4.65 29.31
N VAL A 285 -0.72 -5.76 29.95
CA VAL A 285 -2.01 -5.88 30.64
C VAL A 285 -2.12 -4.81 31.73
N GLY A 286 -3.26 -4.13 31.77
CA GLY A 286 -3.53 -3.02 32.69
C GLY A 286 -2.98 -1.66 32.25
N THR A 287 -2.14 -1.60 31.19
CA THR A 287 -1.69 -0.33 30.62
C THR A 287 -2.79 0.32 29.77
N GLU A 288 -2.67 1.61 29.54
CA GLU A 288 -3.63 2.40 28.77
C GLU A 288 -2.96 3.00 27.54
N ILE A 289 -3.57 2.79 26.36
CA ILE A 289 -3.10 3.28 25.06
C ILE A 289 -4.19 4.16 24.46
N TYR A 290 -3.94 5.44 24.29
CA TYR A 290 -4.92 6.43 23.81
C TYR A 290 -6.28 6.42 24.59
N GLY A 291 -6.23 6.20 25.90
CA GLY A 291 -7.45 6.16 26.72
C GLY A 291 -8.21 4.82 26.70
N VAL A 292 -7.63 3.81 26.05
CA VAL A 292 -8.18 2.45 25.96
C VAL A 292 -7.30 1.48 26.73
N LYS A 293 -7.86 0.73 27.68
CA LYS A 293 -7.10 -0.22 28.53
C LYS A 293 -6.83 -1.54 27.82
N VAL A 294 -5.68 -2.15 28.11
CA VAL A 294 -5.39 -3.54 27.81
C VAL A 294 -6.03 -4.39 28.93
N LEU A 295 -7.14 -5.06 28.59
CA LEU A 295 -8.01 -5.72 29.57
C LEU A 295 -7.50 -7.11 30.00
N GLY A 296 -6.69 -7.75 29.15
CA GLY A 296 -6.17 -9.08 29.46
C GLY A 296 -5.43 -9.71 28.28
N THR A 297 -5.12 -11.00 28.48
CA THR A 297 -4.55 -11.89 27.46
C THR A 297 -5.66 -12.76 26.83
N MET A 298 -5.28 -13.65 25.90
CA MET A 298 -6.19 -14.59 25.24
C MET A 298 -7.05 -15.39 26.23
N ASP A 299 -6.46 -15.87 27.31
CA ASP A 299 -7.17 -16.69 28.33
C ASP A 299 -8.37 -15.96 28.96
N ALA A 300 -8.35 -14.64 28.99
CA ALA A 300 -9.41 -13.81 29.55
C ALA A 300 -10.49 -13.39 28.55
N ILE A 301 -10.27 -13.66 27.24
CA ILE A 301 -11.08 -13.07 26.17
C ILE A 301 -12.56 -13.42 26.28
N LYS A 302 -12.91 -14.65 26.62
CA LYS A 302 -14.31 -15.10 26.76
C LYS A 302 -15.06 -14.29 27.83
N LYS A 303 -14.47 -14.16 29.01
CA LYS A 303 -15.04 -13.38 30.13
C LYS A 303 -15.18 -11.90 29.78
N ILE A 304 -14.21 -11.34 29.06
CA ILE A 304 -14.23 -9.93 28.66
C ILE A 304 -15.32 -9.68 27.62
N ILE A 305 -15.48 -10.56 26.65
CA ILE A 305 -16.51 -10.43 25.60
C ILE A 305 -17.92 -10.46 26.24
N GLU A 306 -18.17 -11.39 27.17
CA GLU A 306 -19.45 -11.51 27.86
C GLU A 306 -19.73 -10.30 28.76
N ASN A 307 -18.77 -9.92 29.62
CA ASN A 307 -18.92 -8.83 30.57
C ASN A 307 -19.10 -7.48 29.88
N GLU A 308 -18.35 -7.22 28.83
CA GLU A 308 -18.33 -5.95 28.11
C GLU A 308 -19.32 -5.92 26.94
N LYS A 309 -20.05 -7.01 26.68
CA LYS A 309 -21.03 -7.15 25.57
C LYS A 309 -20.42 -6.70 24.24
N ILE A 310 -19.39 -7.40 23.80
CA ILE A 310 -18.64 -7.10 22.58
C ILE A 310 -19.39 -7.67 21.37
N ASP A 311 -19.62 -6.82 20.35
CA ASP A 311 -20.24 -7.22 19.08
C ASP A 311 -19.23 -7.74 18.07
N GLU A 312 -18.03 -7.11 18.03
CA GLU A 312 -17.00 -7.45 17.05
C GLU A 312 -15.59 -7.46 17.69
N VAL A 313 -14.75 -8.41 17.26
CA VAL A 313 -13.31 -8.44 17.59
C VAL A 313 -12.50 -8.05 16.36
N LEU A 314 -11.64 -7.06 16.52
CA LEU A 314 -10.78 -6.52 15.46
C LEU A 314 -9.37 -7.07 15.64
N LEU A 315 -8.95 -8.00 14.78
CA LEU A 315 -7.60 -8.57 14.82
C LEU A 315 -6.61 -7.57 14.21
N ALA A 316 -5.79 -6.94 15.04
CA ALA A 316 -4.77 -5.98 14.66
C ALA A 316 -3.36 -6.62 14.70
N LEU A 317 -3.22 -7.74 14.03
CA LEU A 317 -2.03 -8.58 14.02
C LEU A 317 -1.46 -8.79 12.60
N PRO A 318 -1.04 -7.74 11.88
CA PRO A 318 -0.62 -7.86 10.48
C PRO A 318 0.61 -8.73 10.26
N SER A 319 1.42 -8.94 11.30
CA SER A 319 2.64 -9.79 11.26
C SER A 319 2.44 -11.17 11.88
N ALA A 320 1.21 -11.51 12.33
CA ALA A 320 0.98 -12.80 12.96
C ALA A 320 0.94 -13.92 11.93
N LYS A 321 1.53 -15.05 12.29
CA LYS A 321 1.43 -16.29 11.49
C LYS A 321 -0.01 -16.80 11.52
N GLY A 322 -0.45 -17.41 10.44
CA GLY A 322 -1.82 -17.87 10.33
C GLY A 322 -2.21 -18.94 11.32
N ASP A 323 -1.28 -19.79 11.81
CA ASP A 323 -1.56 -20.74 12.91
C ASP A 323 -2.02 -19.98 14.17
N LYS A 324 -1.44 -18.80 14.45
CA LYS A 324 -1.86 -17.95 15.56
C LYS A 324 -3.22 -17.29 15.30
N ILE A 325 -3.44 -16.78 14.10
CA ILE A 325 -4.74 -16.21 13.70
C ILE A 325 -5.81 -17.29 13.80
N LYS A 326 -5.52 -18.51 13.34
CA LYS A 326 -6.42 -19.66 13.41
C LYS A 326 -6.81 -19.98 14.85
N SER A 327 -5.85 -20.11 15.77
CA SER A 327 -6.15 -20.40 17.19
C SER A 327 -7.01 -19.31 17.84
N ILE A 328 -6.73 -18.04 17.57
CA ILE A 328 -7.51 -16.91 18.06
C ILE A 328 -8.94 -16.95 17.51
N VAL A 329 -9.08 -17.18 16.21
CA VAL A 329 -10.40 -17.23 15.56
C VAL A 329 -11.21 -18.42 16.07
N GLU A 330 -10.61 -19.63 16.19
CA GLU A 330 -11.28 -20.82 16.71
C GLU A 330 -11.82 -20.61 18.11
N GLU A 331 -11.06 -19.97 18.99
CA GLU A 331 -11.48 -19.70 20.37
C GLU A 331 -12.59 -18.65 20.47
N ILE A 332 -12.52 -17.57 19.67
CA ILE A 332 -13.59 -16.57 19.64
C ILE A 332 -14.86 -17.12 18.98
N GLN A 333 -14.74 -18.02 18.01
CA GLN A 333 -15.88 -18.66 17.33
C GLN A 333 -16.64 -19.68 18.17
N GLU A 334 -16.12 -20.06 19.33
CA GLU A 334 -16.91 -20.84 20.30
C GLU A 334 -18.00 -20.01 20.98
N MET A 335 -17.96 -18.67 20.85
CA MET A 335 -18.93 -17.74 21.39
C MET A 335 -19.98 -17.37 20.35
N GLU A 336 -21.25 -17.45 20.74
CA GLU A 336 -22.33 -17.06 19.84
C GLU A 336 -22.35 -15.54 19.61
N ASN A 337 -22.66 -15.13 18.37
CA ASN A 337 -22.94 -13.75 17.97
C ASN A 337 -21.75 -12.74 17.93
N VAL A 338 -20.50 -13.17 18.04
CA VAL A 338 -19.34 -12.28 17.92
C VAL A 338 -18.74 -12.34 16.51
N LYS A 339 -18.70 -11.20 15.82
CA LYS A 339 -18.05 -11.11 14.48
C LYS A 339 -16.56 -10.80 14.60
N ILE A 340 -15.77 -11.43 13.74
CA ILE A 340 -14.33 -11.23 13.72
C ILE A 340 -13.95 -10.52 12.44
N LYS A 341 -13.21 -9.43 12.58
CA LYS A 341 -12.59 -8.71 11.46
C LYS A 341 -11.09 -8.63 11.62
N THR A 342 -10.39 -8.56 10.51
CA THR A 342 -8.94 -8.42 10.48
C THR A 342 -8.52 -7.22 9.63
N ILE A 343 -7.36 -6.67 9.92
CA ILE A 343 -6.65 -5.77 9.01
C ILE A 343 -5.86 -6.61 7.99
N PRO A 344 -5.67 -6.13 6.76
CA PRO A 344 -4.79 -6.77 5.79
C PRO A 344 -3.36 -6.90 6.30
N GLY A 345 -2.58 -7.81 5.72
CA GLY A 345 -1.14 -7.90 5.96
C GLY A 345 -0.41 -6.60 5.59
N ILE A 346 0.81 -6.43 6.12
CA ILE A 346 1.61 -5.20 5.90
C ILE A 346 1.75 -4.85 4.40
N PRO A 347 2.00 -5.81 3.49
CA PRO A 347 2.09 -5.51 2.05
C PRO A 347 0.79 -5.08 1.39
N GLU A 348 -0.37 -5.43 1.99
CA GLU A 348 -1.71 -5.11 1.47
C GLU A 348 -2.24 -3.78 2.02
N ILE A 349 -1.59 -3.20 3.04
CA ILE A 349 -2.01 -1.92 3.62
C ILE A 349 -1.75 -0.80 2.61
N LEU A 350 -2.83 -0.22 2.10
CA LEU A 350 -2.77 0.89 1.16
C LEU A 350 -2.34 2.16 1.89
N GLU A 351 -1.17 2.69 1.55
CA GLU A 351 -0.69 3.96 2.09
C GLU A 351 -1.69 5.10 1.81
N GLY A 352 -1.95 5.91 2.84
CA GLY A 352 -2.85 7.07 2.75
C GLY A 352 -4.32 6.76 2.94
N ARG A 353 -4.75 5.50 3.14
CA ARG A 353 -6.12 5.16 3.53
C ARG A 353 -6.24 4.91 5.03
N GLU A 354 -7.39 5.28 5.61
CA GLU A 354 -7.71 4.97 7.00
C GLU A 354 -7.80 3.45 7.20
N LEU A 355 -7.18 2.91 8.26
CA LEU A 355 -7.18 1.47 8.55
C LEU A 355 -8.59 0.92 8.82
N ALA A 356 -9.48 1.74 9.41
CA ALA A 356 -10.88 1.37 9.60
C ALA A 356 -11.59 0.99 8.29
N ASN A 357 -11.25 1.64 7.19
CA ASN A 357 -11.81 1.36 5.88
C ASN A 357 -11.19 0.11 5.21
N GLN A 358 -10.13 -0.43 5.80
CA GLN A 358 -9.44 -1.63 5.34
C GLN A 358 -9.81 -2.86 6.18
N LEU A 359 -10.59 -2.69 7.27
CA LEU A 359 -11.11 -3.80 8.06
C LEU A 359 -12.04 -4.68 7.20
N ARG A 360 -11.70 -5.95 7.11
CA ARG A 360 -12.48 -6.95 6.38
C ARG A 360 -12.79 -8.16 7.26
N ASN A 361 -13.80 -8.92 6.92
CA ASN A 361 -14.05 -10.20 7.58
C ASN A 361 -12.84 -11.11 7.39
N VAL A 362 -12.58 -11.95 8.40
CA VAL A 362 -11.55 -12.98 8.31
C VAL A 362 -11.92 -13.94 7.18
N ARG A 363 -10.98 -14.21 6.31
CA ARG A 363 -11.12 -15.15 5.20
C ARG A 363 -10.47 -16.46 5.57
N ILE A 364 -10.83 -17.51 4.86
CA ILE A 364 -10.24 -18.84 5.06
C ILE A 364 -8.72 -18.84 4.77
N GLU A 365 -8.30 -17.98 3.85
CA GLU A 365 -6.89 -17.79 3.49
C GLU A 365 -6.06 -17.30 4.69
N ASP A 366 -6.63 -16.47 5.57
CA ASP A 366 -5.98 -15.95 6.77
C ASP A 366 -5.74 -17.07 7.82
N LEU A 367 -6.55 -18.14 7.79
CA LEU A 367 -6.45 -19.27 8.73
C LEU A 367 -5.45 -20.34 8.29
N LEU A 368 -5.05 -20.36 7.03
CA LEU A 368 -4.21 -21.41 6.45
C LEU A 368 -2.70 -21.15 6.63
N GLY A 369 -2.37 -20.10 7.34
CA GLY A 369 -1.08 -19.83 7.96
C GLY A 369 0.14 -20.05 7.11
N ARG A 370 0.39 -19.19 6.13
CA ARG A 370 1.64 -19.22 5.39
C ARG A 370 2.52 -18.03 5.70
N ASP A 371 3.81 -18.29 5.94
CA ASP A 371 4.81 -17.25 6.13
C ASP A 371 5.02 -16.48 4.82
N GLU A 372 5.27 -15.17 4.93
CA GLU A 372 5.72 -14.35 3.80
C GLU A 372 6.99 -14.94 3.19
N ILE A 373 7.06 -14.92 1.86
CA ILE A 373 8.16 -15.52 1.13
C ILE A 373 9.28 -14.50 0.98
N CYS A 374 10.50 -14.90 1.34
CA CYS A 374 11.71 -14.17 0.94
C CYS A 374 12.03 -14.50 -0.51
N ILE A 375 11.96 -13.52 -1.39
CA ILE A 375 12.18 -13.67 -2.83
C ILE A 375 13.54 -13.13 -3.21
N ASN A 376 14.16 -13.75 -4.22
CA ASN A 376 15.31 -13.18 -4.90
C ASN A 376 14.88 -12.13 -5.93
N ASP A 377 14.58 -10.91 -5.46
CA ASP A 377 14.14 -9.79 -6.32
C ASP A 377 15.14 -9.49 -7.45
N THR A 378 16.44 -9.61 -7.21
CA THR A 378 17.49 -9.39 -8.20
C THR A 378 17.44 -10.40 -9.35
N GLY A 379 17.23 -11.68 -9.04
CA GLY A 379 17.10 -12.75 -10.05
C GLY A 379 15.86 -12.56 -10.94
N ILE A 380 14.72 -12.24 -10.31
CA ILE A 380 13.46 -12.00 -11.01
C ILE A 380 13.56 -10.74 -11.90
N ARG A 381 14.13 -9.67 -11.38
CA ARG A 381 14.34 -8.43 -12.14
C ARG A 381 15.21 -8.68 -13.38
N SER A 382 16.32 -9.37 -13.23
CA SER A 382 17.18 -9.78 -14.35
C SER A 382 16.47 -10.65 -15.39
N LEU A 383 15.51 -11.49 -14.93
CA LEU A 383 14.70 -12.32 -15.81
C LEU A 383 13.73 -11.48 -16.67
N ILE A 384 13.05 -10.47 -16.09
CA ILE A 384 11.86 -9.83 -16.65
C ILE A 384 12.14 -8.45 -17.24
N GLU A 385 12.95 -7.63 -16.57
CA GLU A 385 13.13 -6.22 -16.91
C GLU A 385 13.60 -6.02 -18.37
N GLY A 386 12.90 -5.16 -19.10
CA GLY A 386 13.22 -4.83 -20.48
C GLY A 386 12.96 -5.95 -21.50
N LYS A 387 12.32 -7.06 -21.11
CA LYS A 387 12.03 -8.21 -21.97
C LYS A 387 10.56 -8.29 -22.37
N THR A 388 10.29 -8.98 -23.48
CA THR A 388 8.93 -9.33 -23.90
C THR A 388 8.54 -10.67 -23.27
N ILE A 389 7.45 -10.69 -22.53
CA ILE A 389 6.99 -11.84 -21.77
C ILE A 389 5.63 -12.30 -22.31
N PHE A 390 5.48 -13.60 -22.54
CA PHE A 390 4.22 -14.24 -22.86
C PHE A 390 3.66 -14.99 -21.66
N VAL A 391 2.36 -14.87 -21.43
CA VAL A 391 1.62 -15.68 -20.44
C VAL A 391 0.44 -16.33 -21.17
N THR A 392 0.52 -17.61 -21.45
CA THR A 392 -0.61 -18.37 -22.00
C THR A 392 -1.50 -18.88 -20.88
N GLY A 393 -2.81 -18.94 -21.10
CA GLY A 393 -3.78 -19.11 -20.01
C GLY A 393 -3.82 -17.86 -19.12
N GLY A 394 -3.58 -16.68 -19.73
CA GLY A 394 -3.42 -15.42 -19.04
C GLY A 394 -4.65 -14.91 -18.29
N ALA A 395 -5.84 -15.38 -18.67
CA ALA A 395 -7.09 -15.07 -17.99
C ALA A 395 -7.40 -16.03 -16.81
N GLY A 396 -6.69 -17.16 -16.72
CA GLY A 396 -6.85 -18.11 -15.62
C GLY A 396 -6.32 -17.58 -14.28
N SER A 397 -6.65 -18.27 -13.18
CA SER A 397 -6.26 -17.84 -11.82
C SER A 397 -4.76 -17.67 -11.63
N ILE A 398 -3.93 -18.57 -12.17
CA ILE A 398 -2.47 -18.48 -12.10
C ILE A 398 -1.93 -17.51 -13.15
N GLY A 399 -2.41 -17.58 -14.39
CA GLY A 399 -1.92 -16.74 -15.48
C GLY A 399 -2.16 -15.25 -15.24
N SER A 400 -3.33 -14.87 -14.75
CA SER A 400 -3.64 -13.48 -14.41
C SER A 400 -2.76 -12.95 -13.28
N GLU A 401 -2.48 -13.77 -12.27
CA GLU A 401 -1.60 -13.38 -11.19
C GLU A 401 -0.13 -13.31 -11.64
N LEU A 402 0.32 -14.23 -12.50
CA LEU A 402 1.63 -14.12 -13.15
C LEU A 402 1.74 -12.77 -13.89
N ALA A 403 0.71 -12.39 -14.66
CA ALA A 403 0.70 -11.12 -15.36
C ALA A 403 0.79 -9.92 -14.40
N ARG A 404 0.05 -9.92 -13.27
CA ARG A 404 0.12 -8.88 -12.22
C ARG A 404 1.50 -8.79 -11.58
N GLN A 405 2.11 -9.93 -11.27
CA GLN A 405 3.43 -10.00 -10.64
C GLN A 405 4.52 -9.53 -11.61
N ILE A 406 4.49 -10.00 -12.86
CA ILE A 406 5.44 -9.63 -13.92
C ILE A 406 5.38 -8.13 -14.21
N ALA A 407 4.17 -7.54 -14.20
CA ALA A 407 3.97 -6.11 -14.45
C ALA A 407 4.76 -5.21 -13.47
N LYS A 408 5.03 -5.66 -12.25
CA LYS A 408 5.80 -4.93 -11.23
C LYS A 408 7.28 -4.76 -11.59
N TYR A 409 7.81 -5.60 -12.50
CA TYR A 409 9.23 -5.66 -12.86
C TYR A 409 9.57 -4.97 -14.19
N ASN A 410 8.71 -4.06 -14.66
CA ASN A 410 8.91 -3.25 -15.85
C ASN A 410 9.36 -4.04 -17.10
N PRO A 411 8.59 -5.05 -17.55
CA PRO A 411 8.87 -5.72 -18.81
C PRO A 411 8.78 -4.73 -19.98
N LYS A 412 9.54 -4.97 -21.05
CA LYS A 412 9.42 -4.19 -22.30
C LYS A 412 7.99 -4.29 -22.86
N GLN A 413 7.41 -5.48 -22.79
CA GLN A 413 6.05 -5.77 -23.20
C GLN A 413 5.58 -7.04 -22.51
N LEU A 414 4.32 -7.05 -22.07
CA LEU A 414 3.64 -8.21 -21.50
C LEU A 414 2.45 -8.57 -22.39
N VAL A 415 2.42 -9.79 -22.89
CA VAL A 415 1.33 -10.30 -23.73
C VAL A 415 0.66 -11.48 -23.00
N ALA A 416 -0.61 -11.32 -22.70
CA ALA A 416 -1.44 -12.38 -22.16
C ALA A 416 -2.25 -13.03 -23.30
N ILE A 417 -2.25 -14.36 -23.34
CA ILE A 417 -2.93 -15.16 -24.37
C ILE A 417 -3.93 -16.07 -23.68
N ASP A 418 -5.19 -15.97 -24.05
CA ASP A 418 -6.26 -16.85 -23.55
C ASP A 418 -7.36 -17.04 -24.59
N ILE A 419 -8.17 -18.08 -24.39
CA ILE A 419 -9.39 -18.31 -25.17
C ILE A 419 -10.60 -17.57 -24.57
N ASN A 420 -10.54 -17.23 -23.27
CA ASN A 420 -11.62 -16.57 -22.55
C ASN A 420 -11.54 -15.05 -22.74
N GLU A 421 -12.38 -14.54 -23.65
CA GLU A 421 -12.47 -13.12 -23.99
C GLU A 421 -12.81 -12.24 -22.77
N ASN A 422 -13.78 -12.67 -21.97
CA ASN A 422 -14.28 -11.83 -20.87
C ASN A 422 -13.21 -11.63 -19.79
N ASP A 423 -12.60 -12.70 -19.32
CA ASP A 423 -11.64 -12.63 -18.23
C ASP A 423 -10.35 -11.92 -18.66
N ILE A 424 -9.90 -12.10 -19.91
CA ILE A 424 -8.70 -11.41 -20.40
C ILE A 424 -8.94 -9.92 -20.59
N TYR A 425 -10.15 -9.50 -20.98
CA TYR A 425 -10.55 -8.11 -21.06
C TYR A 425 -10.55 -7.42 -19.68
N PHE A 426 -11.09 -8.09 -18.65
CA PHE A 426 -11.03 -7.54 -17.29
C PHE A 426 -9.58 -7.42 -16.79
N LEU A 427 -8.72 -8.36 -17.10
CA LEU A 427 -7.29 -8.26 -16.77
C LEU A 427 -6.63 -7.07 -17.46
N GLU A 428 -6.96 -6.81 -18.73
CA GLU A 428 -6.45 -5.66 -19.48
C GLU A 428 -6.86 -4.34 -18.84
N LEU A 429 -8.13 -4.18 -18.50
CA LEU A 429 -8.64 -2.99 -17.82
C LEU A 429 -7.96 -2.77 -16.47
N GLU A 430 -7.74 -3.84 -15.72
CA GLU A 430 -7.06 -3.79 -14.42
C GLU A 430 -5.60 -3.33 -14.58
N LEU A 431 -4.84 -3.98 -15.46
CA LEU A 431 -3.42 -3.70 -15.64
C LEU A 431 -3.16 -2.29 -16.20
N HIS A 432 -3.97 -1.81 -17.14
CA HIS A 432 -3.87 -0.43 -17.62
C HIS A 432 -4.14 0.61 -16.54
N ARG A 433 -5.08 0.32 -15.62
CA ARG A 433 -5.38 1.20 -14.48
C ARG A 433 -4.27 1.22 -13.44
N VAL A 434 -3.69 0.05 -13.11
CA VAL A 434 -2.67 -0.08 -12.05
C VAL A 434 -1.28 0.28 -12.55
N PHE A 435 -0.97 -0.06 -13.80
CA PHE A 435 0.32 0.15 -14.44
C PHE A 435 0.15 0.94 -15.76
N PRO A 436 -0.13 2.26 -15.72
CA PRO A 436 -0.46 3.05 -16.91
C PRO A 436 0.64 3.10 -17.98
N ASN A 437 1.89 2.86 -17.58
CA ASN A 437 3.05 2.89 -18.49
C ASN A 437 3.43 1.50 -19.02
N LEU A 438 2.73 0.44 -18.60
CA LEU A 438 2.99 -0.92 -19.05
C LEU A 438 2.46 -1.12 -20.47
N LYS A 439 3.31 -1.59 -21.36
CA LYS A 439 2.89 -2.07 -22.68
C LYS A 439 2.27 -3.47 -22.51
N PHE A 440 1.01 -3.51 -22.10
CA PHE A 440 0.22 -4.74 -21.99
C PHE A 440 -0.58 -4.98 -23.27
N VAL A 441 -0.70 -6.24 -23.67
CA VAL A 441 -1.52 -6.67 -24.82
C VAL A 441 -2.24 -7.96 -24.44
N SER A 442 -3.54 -8.00 -24.69
CA SER A 442 -4.36 -9.20 -24.62
C SER A 442 -4.59 -9.78 -26.02
N GLU A 443 -4.34 -11.07 -26.19
CA GLU A 443 -4.56 -11.78 -27.45
C GLU A 443 -5.50 -12.98 -27.21
N ILE A 444 -6.58 -13.03 -27.97
CA ILE A 444 -7.49 -14.17 -27.95
C ILE A 444 -6.94 -15.24 -28.88
N CYS A 445 -6.50 -16.36 -28.31
CA CYS A 445 -5.95 -17.48 -29.08
C CYS A 445 -6.10 -18.80 -28.33
N ASN A 446 -6.52 -19.83 -29.06
CA ASN A 446 -6.50 -21.20 -28.60
C ASN A 446 -5.10 -21.80 -28.85
N ILE A 447 -4.45 -22.33 -27.83
CA ILE A 447 -3.11 -22.94 -27.93
C ILE A 447 -3.08 -24.20 -28.86
N ARG A 448 -4.25 -24.75 -29.22
CA ARG A 448 -4.38 -25.82 -30.20
C ARG A 448 -4.14 -25.32 -31.63
N GLU A 449 -4.36 -24.02 -31.89
CA GLU A 449 -4.25 -23.42 -33.22
C GLU A 449 -2.79 -22.98 -33.47
N LYS A 450 -2.03 -23.94 -34.02
CA LYS A 450 -0.59 -23.72 -34.25
C LYS A 450 -0.29 -22.50 -35.12
N GLU A 451 -1.05 -22.32 -36.22
CA GLU A 451 -0.86 -21.20 -37.14
C GLU A 451 -1.05 -19.83 -36.44
N LYS A 452 -2.08 -19.72 -35.61
CA LYS A 452 -2.32 -18.48 -34.82
C LYS A 452 -1.21 -18.25 -33.79
N LEU A 453 -0.74 -19.29 -33.12
CA LEU A 453 0.39 -19.20 -32.21
C LEU A 453 1.67 -18.76 -32.95
N GLU A 454 2.00 -19.37 -34.07
CA GLU A 454 3.16 -18.98 -34.89
C GLU A 454 3.10 -17.52 -35.27
N PHE A 455 1.95 -17.03 -35.73
CA PHE A 455 1.74 -15.60 -36.03
C PHE A 455 2.03 -14.71 -34.82
N LEU A 456 1.53 -15.07 -33.62
CA LEU A 456 1.74 -14.30 -32.39
C LEU A 456 3.21 -14.32 -31.95
N PHE A 457 3.85 -15.50 -32.01
CA PHE A 457 5.28 -15.60 -31.66
C PHE A 457 6.18 -14.85 -32.65
N GLU A 458 5.85 -14.86 -33.93
CA GLU A 458 6.54 -14.08 -34.96
C GLU A 458 6.39 -12.58 -34.71
N LYS A 459 5.15 -12.11 -34.44
CA LYS A 459 4.80 -10.72 -34.22
C LYS A 459 5.49 -10.12 -33.00
N TYR A 460 5.53 -10.84 -31.90
CA TYR A 460 5.96 -10.30 -30.60
C TYR A 460 7.35 -10.74 -30.17
N ARG A 461 7.88 -11.85 -30.69
CA ARG A 461 9.21 -12.41 -30.37
C ARG A 461 9.47 -12.46 -28.86
N PRO A 462 8.70 -13.24 -28.09
CA PRO A 462 8.82 -13.29 -26.63
C PRO A 462 10.20 -13.81 -26.21
N ASN A 463 10.78 -13.20 -25.18
CA ASN A 463 12.01 -13.68 -24.55
C ASN A 463 11.71 -14.82 -23.56
N ILE A 464 10.55 -14.75 -22.89
CA ILE A 464 10.15 -15.72 -21.87
C ILE A 464 8.68 -16.05 -22.02
N VAL A 465 8.36 -17.34 -21.85
CA VAL A 465 7.01 -17.85 -21.93
C VAL A 465 6.65 -18.54 -20.62
N PHE A 466 5.61 -18.06 -19.94
CA PHE A 466 4.95 -18.76 -18.85
C PHE A 466 3.70 -19.44 -19.39
N HIS A 467 3.68 -20.79 -19.37
CA HIS A 467 2.61 -21.56 -19.94
C HIS A 467 1.67 -22.12 -18.87
N ALA A 468 0.56 -21.40 -18.63
CA ALA A 468 -0.47 -21.75 -17.65
C ALA A 468 -1.79 -22.24 -18.26
N ALA A 469 -1.89 -22.31 -19.59
CA ALA A 469 -3.06 -22.80 -20.28
C ALA A 469 -3.16 -24.32 -20.15
N ALA A 470 -4.22 -24.81 -19.51
CA ALA A 470 -4.52 -26.25 -19.40
C ALA A 470 -5.97 -26.49 -18.94
N HIS A 471 -6.55 -27.63 -19.33
CA HIS A 471 -7.75 -28.17 -18.69
C HIS A 471 -7.36 -28.86 -17.39
N LYS A 472 -8.02 -28.50 -16.26
CA LYS A 472 -7.62 -28.93 -14.90
C LYS A 472 -8.68 -29.72 -14.12
N HIS A 473 -9.93 -29.78 -14.60
CA HIS A 473 -11.01 -30.43 -13.88
C HIS A 473 -11.00 -31.94 -14.12
N VAL A 474 -10.65 -32.70 -13.05
CA VAL A 474 -10.53 -34.16 -13.13
C VAL A 474 -11.80 -34.82 -13.68
N PRO A 475 -13.02 -34.54 -13.14
CA PRO A 475 -14.22 -35.23 -13.63
C PRO A 475 -14.51 -34.96 -15.12
N LEU A 476 -14.24 -33.74 -15.60
CA LEU A 476 -14.46 -33.40 -17.00
C LEU A 476 -13.45 -34.10 -17.92
N MET A 477 -12.21 -34.23 -17.50
CA MET A 477 -11.18 -34.90 -18.31
C MET A 477 -11.28 -36.42 -18.28
N GLU A 478 -11.91 -36.99 -17.26
CA GLU A 478 -12.29 -38.44 -17.30
C GLU A 478 -13.35 -38.73 -18.35
N HIS A 479 -14.31 -37.81 -18.55
CA HIS A 479 -15.36 -37.94 -19.56
C HIS A 479 -14.94 -37.49 -20.97
N ASN A 480 -13.93 -36.62 -21.08
CA ASN A 480 -13.46 -36.04 -22.35
C ASN A 480 -11.93 -36.15 -22.42
N PRO A 481 -11.36 -37.37 -22.43
CA PRO A 481 -9.91 -37.51 -22.38
C PRO A 481 -9.22 -37.00 -23.66
N GLU A 482 -9.89 -37.05 -24.81
CA GLU A 482 -9.39 -36.51 -26.08
C GLU A 482 -9.15 -34.99 -25.98
N GLU A 483 -9.98 -34.27 -25.22
CA GLU A 483 -9.81 -32.85 -25.02
C GLU A 483 -8.57 -32.53 -24.15
N ALA A 484 -8.26 -33.37 -23.18
CA ALA A 484 -7.02 -33.25 -22.43
C ALA A 484 -5.80 -33.53 -23.33
N ILE A 485 -5.87 -34.48 -24.27
CA ILE A 485 -4.78 -34.68 -25.23
C ILE A 485 -4.60 -33.45 -26.13
N LYS A 486 -5.69 -33.00 -26.79
CA LYS A 486 -5.65 -31.83 -27.68
C LYS A 486 -5.13 -30.59 -27.00
N ASN A 487 -5.70 -30.26 -25.83
CA ASN A 487 -5.38 -29.00 -25.17
C ASN A 487 -4.10 -29.08 -24.33
N ASN A 488 -3.98 -30.07 -23.44
CA ASN A 488 -2.84 -30.12 -22.53
C ASN A 488 -1.58 -30.60 -23.27
N ILE A 489 -1.63 -31.73 -23.98
CA ILE A 489 -0.43 -32.32 -24.60
C ILE A 489 -0.05 -31.57 -25.89
N PHE A 490 -0.94 -31.53 -26.88
CA PHE A 490 -0.64 -30.89 -28.17
C PHE A 490 -0.57 -29.37 -28.05
N GLY A 491 -1.39 -28.74 -27.20
CA GLY A 491 -1.29 -27.32 -26.91
C GLY A 491 0.06 -26.96 -26.29
N THR A 492 0.57 -27.75 -25.32
CA THR A 492 1.90 -27.58 -24.76
C THR A 492 3.00 -27.76 -25.80
N LYS A 493 2.87 -28.81 -26.66
CA LYS A 493 3.80 -29.05 -27.76
C LYS A 493 3.85 -27.86 -28.73
N ASN A 494 2.73 -27.33 -29.15
CA ASN A 494 2.64 -26.19 -30.06
C ASN A 494 3.33 -24.95 -29.46
N VAL A 495 3.05 -24.62 -28.18
CA VAL A 495 3.68 -23.49 -27.49
C VAL A 495 5.19 -23.70 -27.38
N ALA A 496 5.65 -24.92 -27.06
CA ALA A 496 7.06 -25.23 -26.91
C ALA A 496 7.82 -25.16 -28.25
N GLU A 497 7.25 -25.71 -29.32
CA GLU A 497 7.83 -25.62 -30.67
C GLU A 497 7.92 -24.14 -31.15
N CYS A 498 6.86 -23.35 -30.92
CA CYS A 498 6.89 -21.93 -31.24
C CYS A 498 7.95 -21.19 -30.41
N ALA A 499 8.07 -21.49 -29.11
CA ALA A 499 9.07 -20.86 -28.24
C ALA A 499 10.50 -21.07 -28.79
N ASP A 500 10.86 -22.31 -29.16
CA ASP A 500 12.18 -22.60 -29.72
C ASP A 500 12.38 -22.00 -31.11
N LYS A 501 11.39 -22.17 -32.02
CA LYS A 501 11.41 -21.67 -33.39
C LYS A 501 11.64 -20.13 -33.44
N TYR A 502 11.00 -19.40 -32.52
CA TYR A 502 11.05 -17.92 -32.49
C TYR A 502 12.04 -17.34 -31.47
N GLY A 503 12.89 -18.20 -30.87
CA GLY A 503 14.06 -17.81 -30.10
C GLY A 503 13.77 -17.33 -28.69
N ALA A 504 12.72 -17.85 -28.05
CA ALA A 504 12.49 -17.60 -26.62
C ALA A 504 13.67 -18.18 -25.80
N GLN A 505 14.12 -17.42 -24.80
CA GLN A 505 15.22 -17.86 -23.94
C GLN A 505 14.80 -18.95 -22.97
N ARG A 506 13.56 -18.86 -22.46
CA ARG A 506 13.00 -19.77 -21.45
C ARG A 506 11.52 -20.00 -21.64
N MET A 507 11.07 -21.23 -21.36
CA MET A 507 9.67 -21.58 -21.22
C MET A 507 9.44 -22.31 -19.90
N VAL A 508 8.51 -21.82 -19.10
CA VAL A 508 8.11 -22.38 -17.80
C VAL A 508 6.71 -22.96 -17.90
N LEU A 509 6.60 -24.28 -17.82
CA LEU A 509 5.31 -24.99 -17.80
C LEU A 509 4.76 -25.01 -16.36
N ILE A 510 3.51 -24.61 -16.19
CA ILE A 510 2.79 -24.82 -14.95
C ILE A 510 2.28 -26.25 -14.89
N SER A 511 2.76 -27.02 -13.91
CA SER A 511 2.35 -28.40 -13.66
C SER A 511 1.63 -28.55 -12.32
N THR A 512 1.38 -29.75 -11.87
CA THR A 512 0.56 -30.06 -10.68
C THR A 512 1.11 -31.27 -9.93
N ASP A 513 0.79 -31.36 -8.63
CA ASP A 513 0.98 -32.54 -7.78
C ASP A 513 0.31 -33.81 -8.38
N LYS A 514 -0.80 -33.66 -9.09
CA LYS A 514 -1.54 -34.77 -9.71
C LYS A 514 -0.79 -35.44 -10.87
N ALA A 515 0.28 -34.84 -11.37
CA ALA A 515 1.20 -35.44 -12.32
C ALA A 515 2.12 -36.50 -11.70
N VAL A 516 2.19 -36.57 -10.35
CA VAL A 516 2.95 -37.58 -9.60
C VAL A 516 2.09 -38.84 -9.43
N ASN A 517 2.55 -40.00 -9.90
CA ASN A 517 1.79 -41.26 -9.86
C ASN A 517 0.32 -41.02 -10.17
N PRO A 518 -0.01 -40.53 -11.38
CA PRO A 518 -1.36 -40.10 -11.69
C PRO A 518 -2.37 -41.23 -11.58
N THR A 519 -3.52 -40.96 -10.95
CA THR A 519 -4.66 -41.89 -10.82
C THR A 519 -5.85 -41.47 -11.66
N ASN A 520 -5.69 -40.35 -12.38
CA ASN A 520 -6.74 -39.80 -13.26
C ASN A 520 -6.10 -39.28 -14.56
N PHE A 521 -6.96 -39.12 -15.56
CA PHE A 521 -6.55 -38.76 -16.91
C PHE A 521 -5.98 -37.32 -16.97
N MET A 522 -6.54 -36.38 -16.20
CA MET A 522 -6.02 -35.02 -16.12
C MET A 522 -4.57 -35.03 -15.61
N GLY A 523 -4.29 -35.74 -14.52
CA GLY A 523 -2.93 -35.88 -13.98
C GLY A 523 -1.99 -36.57 -14.99
N ALA A 524 -2.46 -37.63 -15.67
CA ALA A 524 -1.68 -38.30 -16.71
C ALA A 524 -1.37 -37.37 -17.89
N SER A 525 -2.33 -36.54 -18.34
CA SER A 525 -2.10 -35.54 -19.39
C SER A 525 -1.08 -34.48 -18.98
N LYS A 526 -1.10 -34.04 -17.72
CA LYS A 526 -0.09 -33.09 -17.20
C LYS A 526 1.30 -33.72 -17.08
N ARG A 527 1.38 -35.01 -16.70
CA ARG A 527 2.64 -35.75 -16.75
C ARG A 527 3.17 -35.88 -18.18
N ALA A 528 2.29 -36.14 -19.15
CA ALA A 528 2.67 -36.17 -20.57
C ALA A 528 3.19 -34.78 -21.03
N CYS A 529 2.59 -33.67 -20.57
CA CYS A 529 3.13 -32.32 -20.83
C CYS A 529 4.56 -32.17 -20.30
N GLU A 530 4.87 -32.69 -19.10
CA GLU A 530 6.25 -32.67 -18.57
C GLU A 530 7.21 -33.49 -19.45
N LEU A 531 6.76 -34.63 -20.00
CA LEU A 531 7.54 -35.40 -20.95
C LEU A 531 7.76 -34.64 -22.27
N VAL A 532 6.76 -33.87 -22.75
CA VAL A 532 6.94 -32.96 -23.89
C VAL A 532 8.02 -31.94 -23.61
N ILE A 533 7.99 -31.27 -22.43
CA ILE A 533 9.00 -30.28 -22.02
C ILE A 533 10.38 -30.92 -21.90
N GLU A 534 10.48 -32.14 -21.37
CA GLU A 534 11.73 -32.89 -21.28
C GLU A 534 12.28 -33.22 -22.67
N HIS A 535 11.41 -33.71 -23.59
CA HIS A 535 11.77 -33.98 -24.99
C HIS A 535 12.26 -32.69 -25.68
N MET A 536 11.47 -31.61 -25.59
CA MET A 536 11.82 -30.33 -26.20
C MET A 536 13.14 -29.79 -25.67
N ASN A 537 13.42 -29.92 -24.36
CA ASN A 537 14.69 -29.48 -23.80
C ASN A 537 15.89 -30.25 -24.33
N LYS A 538 15.71 -31.50 -24.81
CA LYS A 538 16.77 -32.30 -25.43
C LYS A 538 17.07 -31.88 -26.88
N ILE A 539 16.04 -31.46 -27.64
CA ILE A 539 16.15 -31.16 -29.07
C ILE A 539 16.25 -29.66 -29.38
N ALA A 540 15.86 -28.80 -28.44
CA ALA A 540 15.82 -27.36 -28.62
C ALA A 540 17.20 -26.73 -28.85
N LYS A 541 17.25 -25.71 -29.69
CA LYS A 541 18.46 -24.96 -30.02
C LYS A 541 18.56 -23.65 -29.23
N ASN A 542 17.45 -23.05 -28.91
CA ASN A 542 17.38 -21.67 -28.38
C ASN A 542 16.78 -21.60 -26.99
N THR A 543 15.81 -22.48 -26.66
CA THR A 543 14.95 -22.34 -25.48
C THR A 543 15.33 -23.33 -24.39
N LYS A 544 15.40 -22.84 -23.15
CA LYS A 544 15.50 -23.67 -21.93
C LYS A 544 14.11 -23.97 -21.42
N PHE A 545 13.76 -25.24 -21.36
CA PHE A 545 12.46 -25.69 -20.92
C PHE A 545 12.50 -26.20 -19.49
N MET A 546 11.50 -25.84 -18.70
CA MET A 546 11.35 -26.28 -17.30
C MET A 546 9.88 -26.37 -16.91
N ALA A 547 9.59 -27.14 -15.87
CA ALA A 547 8.24 -27.25 -15.33
C ALA A 547 8.23 -26.94 -13.83
N VAL A 548 7.09 -26.46 -13.32
CA VAL A 548 6.89 -26.17 -11.89
C VAL A 548 5.63 -26.88 -11.41
N ARG A 549 5.80 -27.78 -10.43
CA ARG A 549 4.73 -28.52 -9.76
C ARG A 549 4.33 -27.84 -8.47
N PHE A 550 3.04 -27.72 -8.23
CA PHE A 550 2.47 -27.36 -6.95
C PHE A 550 1.08 -27.97 -6.79
N GLY A 551 0.57 -27.98 -5.56
CA GLY A 551 -0.75 -28.51 -5.23
C GLY A 551 -1.89 -27.53 -5.52
N ASN A 552 -2.95 -27.57 -4.70
CA ASN A 552 -4.09 -26.70 -4.92
C ASN A 552 -3.78 -25.24 -4.53
N VAL A 553 -4.35 -24.30 -5.27
CA VAL A 553 -4.29 -22.88 -4.93
C VAL A 553 -5.65 -22.40 -4.41
N LEU A 554 -5.61 -21.57 -3.36
CA LEU A 554 -6.80 -21.07 -2.66
C LEU A 554 -7.61 -20.14 -3.57
N GLY A 555 -8.93 -20.34 -3.57
CA GLY A 555 -9.84 -19.44 -4.28
C GLY A 555 -9.78 -19.49 -5.81
N SER A 556 -9.07 -20.47 -6.42
CA SER A 556 -9.06 -20.61 -7.88
C SER A 556 -10.43 -21.00 -8.44
N HIS A 557 -10.74 -20.56 -9.65
CA HIS A 557 -12.03 -20.81 -10.31
C HIS A 557 -12.36 -22.31 -10.31
N GLY A 558 -13.59 -22.66 -9.85
CA GLY A 558 -14.08 -24.03 -9.78
C GLY A 558 -13.40 -24.91 -8.70
N SER A 559 -12.60 -24.34 -7.78
CA SER A 559 -12.03 -25.08 -6.65
C SER A 559 -13.02 -25.19 -5.48
N VAL A 560 -12.65 -25.99 -4.47
CA VAL A 560 -13.51 -26.31 -3.32
C VAL A 560 -13.99 -25.08 -2.55
N ILE A 561 -13.15 -24.05 -2.36
CA ILE A 561 -13.51 -22.85 -1.59
C ILE A 561 -14.63 -22.03 -2.27
N PRO A 562 -14.55 -21.63 -3.55
CA PRO A 562 -15.66 -21.01 -4.26
C PRO A 562 -16.95 -21.86 -4.24
N ILE A 563 -16.86 -23.19 -4.41
CA ILE A 563 -18.01 -24.08 -4.34
C ILE A 563 -18.66 -24.02 -2.95
N PHE A 564 -17.87 -24.13 -1.90
CA PHE A 564 -18.38 -24.02 -0.52
C PHE A 564 -19.01 -22.66 -0.24
N ARG A 565 -18.40 -21.57 -0.74
CA ARG A 565 -18.97 -20.22 -0.59
C ARG A 565 -20.35 -20.12 -1.23
N ASN A 566 -20.50 -20.60 -2.46
CA ASN A 566 -21.79 -20.59 -3.16
C ASN A 566 -22.83 -21.42 -2.41
N LEU A 567 -22.48 -22.62 -1.92
CA LEU A 567 -23.39 -23.45 -1.12
C LEU A 567 -23.82 -22.77 0.17
N LEU A 568 -22.90 -22.08 0.85
CA LEU A 568 -23.20 -21.30 2.06
C LEU A 568 -24.15 -20.12 1.75
N GLU A 569 -23.92 -19.42 0.65
CA GLU A 569 -24.81 -18.32 0.20
C GLU A 569 -26.20 -18.83 -0.18
N GLU A 570 -26.30 -20.05 -0.71
CA GLU A 570 -27.57 -20.73 -1.02
C GLU A 570 -28.22 -21.37 0.21
N GLY A 571 -27.57 -21.36 1.39
CA GLY A 571 -28.08 -22.04 2.60
C GLY A 571 -28.11 -23.56 2.50
N LYS A 572 -27.23 -24.16 1.67
CA LYS A 572 -27.14 -25.62 1.44
C LYS A 572 -25.98 -26.22 2.23
N ASN A 573 -26.11 -27.53 2.55
CA ASN A 573 -25.02 -28.30 3.15
C ASN A 573 -23.79 -28.29 2.25
N LEU A 574 -22.59 -28.28 2.87
CA LEU A 574 -21.34 -28.41 2.16
C LEU A 574 -21.08 -29.87 1.78
N THR A 575 -20.68 -30.13 0.55
CA THR A 575 -20.41 -31.48 0.06
C THR A 575 -18.93 -31.80 0.15
N VAL A 576 -18.55 -32.83 0.89
CA VAL A 576 -17.17 -33.32 1.06
C VAL A 576 -17.12 -34.78 0.58
N THR A 577 -16.12 -35.11 -0.24
CA THR A 577 -16.03 -36.44 -0.86
C THR A 577 -15.61 -37.52 0.14
N HIS A 578 -14.78 -37.22 1.14
CA HIS A 578 -14.41 -38.16 2.22
C HIS A 578 -13.95 -37.41 3.46
N LYS A 579 -14.22 -37.96 4.67
CA LYS A 579 -13.82 -37.31 5.94
C LYS A 579 -12.32 -37.06 6.07
N ASP A 580 -11.50 -37.98 5.57
CA ASP A 580 -10.06 -37.94 5.76
C ASP A 580 -9.31 -37.39 4.54
N ILE A 581 -10.04 -36.92 3.53
CA ILE A 581 -9.40 -36.33 2.34
C ILE A 581 -8.60 -35.10 2.72
N THR A 582 -7.33 -35.09 2.29
CA THR A 582 -6.44 -33.96 2.51
C THR A 582 -5.96 -33.37 1.20
N ARG A 583 -5.71 -32.08 1.20
CA ARG A 583 -5.10 -31.36 0.08
C ARG A 583 -4.06 -30.37 0.61
N TYR A 584 -3.04 -30.17 -0.21
CA TYR A 584 -2.12 -29.08 0.02
C TYR A 584 -2.69 -27.80 -0.56
N PHE A 585 -2.50 -26.68 0.15
CA PHE A 585 -2.95 -25.36 -0.30
C PHE A 585 -1.84 -24.33 -0.27
N MET A 586 -1.88 -23.45 -1.26
CA MET A 586 -1.01 -22.29 -1.39
C MET A 586 -1.86 -21.10 -1.83
N THR A 587 -1.47 -19.88 -1.51
CA THR A 587 -2.14 -18.70 -2.08
C THR A 587 -1.76 -18.52 -3.56
N ILE A 588 -2.65 -17.94 -4.36
CA ILE A 588 -2.37 -17.69 -5.79
C ILE A 588 -1.17 -16.75 -5.96
N PRO A 589 -1.04 -15.62 -5.19
CA PRO A 589 0.14 -14.77 -5.27
C PRO A 589 1.45 -15.50 -4.91
N GLU A 590 1.43 -16.35 -3.87
CA GLU A 590 2.58 -17.15 -3.47
C GLU A 590 3.02 -18.10 -4.59
N ALA A 591 2.08 -18.83 -5.18
CA ALA A 591 2.35 -19.76 -6.29
C ALA A 591 2.96 -19.03 -7.50
N ALA A 592 2.35 -17.94 -7.93
CA ALA A 592 2.82 -17.15 -9.07
C ALA A 592 4.25 -16.63 -8.85
N GLN A 593 4.52 -16.15 -7.66
CA GLN A 593 5.81 -15.59 -7.27
C GLN A 593 6.92 -16.65 -7.28
N LEU A 594 6.66 -17.82 -6.68
CA LEU A 594 7.61 -18.94 -6.69
C LEU A 594 7.81 -19.52 -8.10
N VAL A 595 6.78 -19.50 -8.96
CA VAL A 595 6.90 -19.88 -10.38
C VAL A 595 7.85 -18.94 -11.14
N ILE A 596 7.71 -17.63 -10.94
CA ILE A 596 8.61 -16.65 -11.57
C ILE A 596 10.04 -16.85 -11.08
N GLU A 597 10.22 -17.08 -9.79
CA GLU A 597 11.54 -17.34 -9.21
C GLU A 597 12.14 -18.65 -9.73
N ALA A 598 11.38 -19.75 -9.78
CA ALA A 598 11.82 -21.00 -10.40
C ALA A 598 12.25 -20.76 -11.86
N GLY A 599 11.50 -19.97 -12.63
CA GLY A 599 11.90 -19.55 -13.96
C GLY A 599 13.20 -18.77 -14.01
N SER A 600 13.55 -18.04 -12.95
CA SER A 600 14.81 -17.26 -12.90
C SER A 600 16.03 -18.14 -12.63
N ILE A 601 15.91 -19.15 -11.78
CA ILE A 601 17.02 -20.02 -11.36
C ILE A 601 17.22 -21.24 -12.28
N GLY A 602 16.20 -21.62 -13.08
CA GLY A 602 16.25 -22.81 -13.94
C GLY A 602 17.33 -22.74 -15.01
N LYS A 603 17.96 -23.87 -15.27
CA LYS A 603 19.03 -24.03 -16.27
C LYS A 603 18.56 -24.79 -17.53
N GLY A 604 17.37 -25.41 -17.45
CA GLY A 604 16.73 -26.23 -18.48
C GLY A 604 16.71 -27.72 -18.13
N GLY A 605 15.54 -28.36 -18.29
CA GLY A 605 15.29 -29.77 -18.00
C GLY A 605 14.87 -30.06 -16.56
N GLU A 606 14.76 -29.05 -15.69
CA GLU A 606 14.33 -29.25 -14.31
C GLU A 606 12.81 -29.31 -14.19
N ILE A 607 12.36 -30.13 -13.23
CA ILE A 607 11.02 -30.02 -12.66
C ILE A 607 11.16 -29.48 -11.25
N PHE A 608 10.72 -28.24 -11.06
CA PHE A 608 10.66 -27.60 -9.76
C PHE A 608 9.42 -28.04 -9.00
N ILE A 609 9.53 -28.13 -7.68
CA ILE A 609 8.45 -28.46 -6.77
C ILE A 609 8.38 -27.37 -5.72
N LEU A 610 7.21 -26.80 -5.54
CA LEU A 610 7.00 -25.79 -4.52
C LEU A 610 6.66 -26.44 -3.17
N ASP A 611 7.21 -25.89 -2.09
CA ASP A 611 6.88 -26.30 -0.72
C ASP A 611 5.42 -25.95 -0.42
N MET A 612 4.59 -26.97 -0.32
CA MET A 612 3.17 -26.82 -0.04
C MET A 612 2.82 -26.75 1.44
N GLY A 613 3.81 -26.84 2.34
CA GLY A 613 3.60 -26.88 3.78
C GLY A 613 2.83 -28.11 4.25
N LYS A 614 1.95 -27.94 5.25
CA LYS A 614 1.17 -29.04 5.81
C LYS A 614 -0.13 -29.30 4.99
N PRO A 615 -0.54 -30.55 4.83
CA PRO A 615 -1.83 -30.87 4.19
C PRO A 615 -3.00 -30.47 5.10
N VAL A 616 -4.08 -30.02 4.48
CA VAL A 616 -5.31 -29.57 5.16
C VAL A 616 -6.43 -30.57 4.88
N ARG A 617 -7.14 -31.01 5.92
CA ARG A 617 -8.34 -31.84 5.77
C ARG A 617 -9.50 -30.99 5.24
N ILE A 618 -10.09 -31.43 4.13
CA ILE A 618 -11.21 -30.69 3.52
C ILE A 618 -12.43 -30.60 4.44
N TYR A 619 -12.64 -31.62 5.25
CA TYR A 619 -13.71 -31.64 6.27
C TYR A 619 -13.53 -30.54 7.33
N ASP A 620 -12.28 -30.31 7.79
CA ASP A 620 -11.98 -29.24 8.78
C ASP A 620 -12.07 -27.87 8.12
N LEU A 621 -11.67 -27.76 6.85
CA LEU A 621 -11.87 -26.57 6.03
C LEU A 621 -13.37 -26.20 5.93
N ALA A 622 -14.22 -27.18 5.61
CA ALA A 622 -15.67 -27.01 5.53
C ALA A 622 -16.25 -26.52 6.88
N LYS A 623 -15.86 -27.15 7.98
CA LYS A 623 -16.27 -26.71 9.35
C LYS A 623 -15.86 -25.26 9.62
N SER A 624 -14.64 -24.88 9.29
CA SER A 624 -14.15 -23.51 9.50
C SER A 624 -14.93 -22.51 8.65
N MET A 625 -15.28 -22.86 7.40
CA MET A 625 -16.07 -21.98 6.54
C MET A 625 -17.51 -21.81 7.03
N ILE A 626 -18.16 -22.87 7.51
CA ILE A 626 -19.51 -22.79 8.13
C ILE A 626 -19.47 -21.86 9.33
N LYS A 627 -18.49 -22.04 10.23
CA LYS A 627 -18.33 -21.18 11.41
C LYS A 627 -18.08 -19.71 11.03
N LEU A 628 -17.20 -19.44 10.04
CA LEU A 628 -16.91 -18.07 9.60
C LEU A 628 -18.13 -17.37 8.97
N SER A 629 -19.01 -18.12 8.31
CA SER A 629 -20.21 -17.58 7.69
C SER A 629 -21.38 -17.44 8.64
N ASN A 630 -21.30 -18.01 9.86
CA ASN A 630 -22.44 -18.18 10.79
C ASN A 630 -23.65 -18.86 10.13
N ALA A 631 -23.42 -19.71 9.12
CA ALA A 631 -24.50 -20.42 8.43
C ALA A 631 -24.96 -21.64 9.26
N ASN A 632 -26.27 -21.85 9.32
CA ASN A 632 -26.85 -23.02 9.98
C ASN A 632 -27.04 -24.15 8.95
N VAL A 633 -25.91 -24.72 8.48
CA VAL A 633 -25.86 -25.82 7.49
C VAL A 633 -24.95 -26.93 7.97
N GLY A 634 -25.13 -28.12 7.42
CA GLY A 634 -24.33 -29.32 7.70
C GLY A 634 -23.25 -29.60 6.67
N ILE A 635 -22.61 -30.76 6.80
CA ILE A 635 -21.65 -31.31 5.85
C ILE A 635 -22.12 -32.69 5.41
N ASP A 636 -22.32 -32.88 4.10
CA ASP A 636 -22.70 -34.15 3.48
C ASP A 636 -21.46 -34.85 2.93
N ILE A 637 -21.31 -36.15 3.23
CA ILE A 637 -20.24 -36.98 2.66
C ILE A 637 -20.79 -37.68 1.43
N VAL A 638 -20.26 -37.32 0.24
CA VAL A 638 -20.83 -37.74 -1.03
C VAL A 638 -20.08 -38.90 -1.73
N GLY A 639 -18.99 -39.39 -1.12
CA GLY A 639 -18.11 -40.42 -1.73
C GLY A 639 -17.01 -39.82 -2.62
N LEU A 640 -15.92 -40.60 -2.79
CA LEU A 640 -14.81 -40.20 -3.66
C LEU A 640 -15.25 -40.28 -5.14
N ARG A 641 -14.77 -39.32 -5.93
CA ARG A 641 -15.02 -39.27 -7.38
C ARG A 641 -14.06 -40.20 -8.11
N PRO A 642 -14.42 -40.68 -9.30
CA PRO A 642 -13.50 -41.48 -10.14
C PRO A 642 -12.16 -40.77 -10.32
N GLY A 643 -11.04 -41.46 -10.08
CA GLY A 643 -9.71 -40.92 -10.19
C GLY A 643 -9.26 -39.97 -9.06
N GLU A 644 -10.11 -39.70 -8.05
CA GLU A 644 -9.76 -38.82 -6.93
C GLU A 644 -8.92 -39.57 -5.89
N LYS A 645 -7.74 -39.01 -5.54
CA LYS A 645 -6.88 -39.54 -4.47
C LYS A 645 -7.36 -39.09 -3.10
N LEU A 646 -7.26 -39.96 -2.08
CA LEU A 646 -7.47 -39.58 -0.68
C LEU A 646 -6.38 -38.60 -0.18
N PHE A 647 -5.12 -38.87 -0.57
CA PHE A 647 -3.95 -38.07 -0.25
C PHE A 647 -3.18 -37.75 -1.53
N GLU A 648 -2.76 -36.50 -1.70
CA GLU A 648 -1.92 -36.10 -2.84
C GLU A 648 -0.43 -36.20 -2.51
N GLU A 649 0.37 -36.53 -3.51
CA GLU A 649 1.83 -36.68 -3.42
C GLU A 649 2.52 -35.54 -4.15
N LEU A 650 3.50 -34.92 -3.52
CA LEU A 650 4.29 -33.83 -4.14
C LEU A 650 5.50 -34.36 -4.91
N LEU A 651 6.05 -35.49 -4.47
CA LEU A 651 7.31 -36.09 -4.92
C LEU A 651 7.13 -37.60 -5.19
N TYR A 652 7.86 -38.13 -6.17
CA TYR A 652 8.00 -39.57 -6.33
C TYR A 652 8.79 -40.22 -5.19
N ASP A 653 9.84 -39.52 -4.71
CA ASP A 653 10.68 -39.93 -3.59
C ASP A 653 11.28 -38.69 -2.92
N VAL A 654 11.03 -38.55 -1.62
CA VAL A 654 11.47 -37.40 -0.80
C VAL A 654 13.00 -37.34 -0.73
N ASN A 655 13.69 -38.48 -0.85
CA ASN A 655 15.15 -38.56 -0.78
C ASN A 655 15.86 -38.02 -2.03
N ASN A 656 15.15 -37.91 -3.15
CA ASN A 656 15.70 -37.46 -4.43
C ASN A 656 15.48 -35.97 -4.71
N ALA A 657 14.93 -35.21 -3.76
CA ALA A 657 14.73 -33.78 -3.91
C ALA A 657 16.02 -32.98 -3.61
N ILE A 658 16.47 -32.20 -4.58
CA ILE A 658 17.60 -31.29 -4.43
C ILE A 658 17.08 -29.94 -3.94
N LYS A 659 17.61 -29.44 -2.84
CA LYS A 659 17.29 -28.09 -2.32
C LYS A 659 17.91 -27.03 -3.22
N THR A 660 17.17 -25.96 -3.46
CA THR A 660 17.70 -24.73 -4.08
C THR A 660 18.10 -23.72 -3.00
N ASP A 661 18.62 -22.57 -3.40
CA ASP A 661 18.90 -21.45 -2.50
C ASP A 661 17.62 -20.93 -1.83
N ASN A 662 16.49 -21.03 -2.52
CA ASN A 662 15.18 -20.75 -1.93
C ASN A 662 14.64 -21.99 -1.23
N LYS A 663 14.43 -21.89 0.09
CA LYS A 663 13.94 -23.00 0.93
C LYS A 663 12.56 -23.52 0.54
N LYS A 664 11.81 -22.76 -0.27
CA LYS A 664 10.45 -23.08 -0.75
C LYS A 664 10.44 -23.74 -2.14
N ILE A 665 11.59 -23.87 -2.79
CA ILE A 665 11.70 -24.44 -4.14
C ILE A 665 12.67 -25.63 -4.11
N PHE A 666 12.19 -26.77 -4.53
CA PHE A 666 12.97 -27.99 -4.68
C PHE A 666 13.08 -28.38 -6.15
N ILE A 667 14.11 -29.14 -6.51
CA ILE A 667 14.27 -29.70 -7.85
C ILE A 667 14.18 -31.21 -7.74
N THR A 668 13.38 -31.85 -8.60
CA THR A 668 13.41 -33.29 -8.76
C THR A 668 14.04 -33.64 -10.11
N LYS A 669 14.93 -34.63 -10.10
CA LYS A 669 15.37 -35.27 -11.32
C LYS A 669 14.33 -36.32 -11.69
N VAL A 670 13.69 -36.15 -12.81
CA VAL A 670 12.71 -37.11 -13.30
C VAL A 670 13.50 -38.29 -13.92
N GLY A 671 13.47 -39.40 -13.24
CA GLY A 671 13.91 -40.68 -13.82
C GLY A 671 12.80 -41.25 -14.68
N GLY A 672 12.90 -41.16 -16.00
CA GLY A 672 12.01 -41.81 -16.94
C GLY A 672 12.56 -41.66 -18.36
N ASN A 673 12.92 -42.76 -19.00
CA ASN A 673 13.45 -42.77 -20.37
C ASN A 673 12.35 -42.78 -21.45
N THR A 674 11.12 -42.37 -21.13
CA THR A 674 10.03 -42.39 -22.11
C THR A 674 10.23 -41.22 -23.09
N ASP A 675 10.56 -41.56 -24.33
CA ASP A 675 10.61 -40.59 -25.41
C ASP A 675 9.17 -40.43 -25.98
N ILE A 676 8.51 -39.33 -25.57
CA ILE A 676 7.13 -39.04 -25.96
C ILE A 676 6.98 -38.85 -27.48
N SER A 677 8.05 -38.53 -28.19
CA SER A 677 7.98 -38.34 -29.65
C SER A 677 7.46 -39.54 -30.39
N LYS A 678 7.73 -40.76 -29.88
CA LYS A 678 7.27 -42.03 -30.45
C LYS A 678 5.75 -42.25 -30.34
N PHE A 679 5.10 -41.44 -29.51
CA PHE A 679 3.68 -41.59 -29.21
C PHE A 679 2.81 -40.49 -29.82
N PHE A 680 3.39 -39.46 -30.45
CA PHE A 680 2.60 -38.34 -30.97
C PHE A 680 1.57 -38.81 -32.03
N GLU A 681 1.94 -39.68 -32.94
CA GLU A 681 1.01 -40.19 -33.94
C GLU A 681 -0.15 -40.98 -33.32
N LYS A 682 0.14 -41.86 -32.34
CA LYS A 682 -0.90 -42.61 -31.62
C LYS A 682 -1.83 -41.68 -30.83
N LEU A 683 -1.27 -40.67 -30.19
CA LEU A 683 -2.04 -39.66 -29.45
C LEU A 683 -2.92 -38.82 -30.37
N GLU A 684 -2.44 -38.51 -31.58
CA GLU A 684 -3.20 -37.77 -32.59
C GLU A 684 -4.37 -38.60 -33.13
N GLU A 685 -4.15 -39.88 -33.42
CA GLU A 685 -5.25 -40.82 -33.80
C GLU A 685 -6.34 -40.86 -32.73
N CYS A 686 -6.00 -40.87 -31.45
CA CYS A 686 -6.94 -40.80 -30.33
C CYS A 686 -7.83 -39.56 -30.34
N THR A 687 -7.37 -38.46 -30.93
CA THR A 687 -8.14 -37.22 -31.01
C THR A 687 -9.18 -37.20 -32.12
N HIS A 688 -8.99 -38.01 -33.15
CA HIS A 688 -9.90 -38.13 -34.30
C HIS A 688 -11.01 -39.16 -34.09
N ASN A 689 -10.70 -40.25 -33.39
CA ASN A 689 -11.66 -41.32 -33.06
C ASN A 689 -11.68 -41.52 -31.54
N PRO A 690 -12.45 -40.73 -30.79
CA PRO A 690 -12.43 -40.77 -29.34
C PRO A 690 -13.13 -42.01 -28.79
N ASP A 691 -12.34 -43.04 -28.48
CA ASP A 691 -12.69 -44.17 -27.67
C ASP A 691 -11.98 -44.07 -26.33
N VAL A 692 -12.72 -43.89 -25.25
CA VAL A 692 -12.20 -43.58 -23.90
C VAL A 692 -11.25 -44.69 -23.43
N ASP A 693 -11.59 -45.97 -23.66
CA ASP A 693 -10.79 -47.10 -23.19
C ASP A 693 -9.47 -47.18 -23.96
N LYS A 694 -9.52 -47.04 -25.29
CA LYS A 694 -8.34 -46.99 -26.14
C LYS A 694 -7.42 -45.83 -25.81
N ILE A 695 -8.01 -44.66 -25.56
CA ILE A 695 -7.26 -43.47 -25.16
C ILE A 695 -6.52 -43.69 -23.83
N LYS A 696 -7.17 -44.34 -22.86
CA LYS A 696 -6.59 -44.66 -21.58
C LYS A 696 -5.46 -45.69 -21.71
N GLU A 697 -5.59 -46.68 -22.57
CA GLU A 697 -4.52 -47.64 -22.87
C GLU A 697 -3.28 -46.96 -23.46
N VAL A 698 -3.47 -46.13 -24.48
CA VAL A 698 -2.36 -45.35 -25.06
C VAL A 698 -1.70 -44.44 -24.00
N MET A 699 -2.51 -43.83 -23.15
CA MET A 699 -1.96 -42.97 -22.08
C MET A 699 -1.14 -43.77 -21.05
N LYS A 700 -1.51 -45.04 -20.74
CA LYS A 700 -0.70 -45.93 -19.87
C LYS A 700 0.64 -46.28 -20.50
N GLU A 701 0.72 -46.40 -21.83
CA GLU A 701 1.99 -46.61 -22.55
C GLU A 701 2.89 -45.35 -22.45
N VAL A 702 2.29 -44.16 -22.61
CA VAL A 702 2.99 -42.86 -22.56
C VAL A 702 3.46 -42.54 -21.13
N VAL A 703 2.58 -42.72 -20.16
CA VAL A 703 2.82 -42.40 -18.74
C VAL A 703 2.80 -43.70 -17.94
N VAL A 704 3.94 -44.36 -17.86
CA VAL A 704 4.11 -45.68 -17.20
C VAL A 704 3.66 -45.68 -15.73
N SER A 705 3.69 -44.55 -15.06
CA SER A 705 3.23 -44.40 -13.67
C SER A 705 1.70 -44.20 -13.56
N TYR A 706 0.95 -44.10 -14.65
CA TYR A 706 -0.49 -43.93 -14.61
C TYR A 706 -1.20 -45.22 -14.18
N ARG A 707 -2.00 -45.15 -13.14
CA ARG A 707 -2.81 -46.24 -12.59
C ARG A 707 -4.22 -45.74 -12.34
N GLU A 708 -5.21 -46.33 -12.98
CA GLU A 708 -6.60 -46.03 -12.65
C GLU A 708 -6.96 -46.62 -11.29
N VAL A 709 -7.63 -45.84 -10.47
CA VAL A 709 -8.21 -46.28 -9.20
C VAL A 709 -9.72 -46.34 -9.37
N SER A 710 -10.26 -47.55 -9.35
CA SER A 710 -11.69 -47.77 -9.18
C SER A 710 -12.00 -47.91 -7.71
N TYR A 711 -12.87 -47.05 -7.20
CA TYR A 711 -13.47 -47.22 -5.88
C TYR A 711 -14.76 -48.01 -6.14
N GLU A 712 -14.78 -49.28 -5.73
CA GLU A 712 -16.02 -50.09 -5.64
C GLU A 712 -16.93 -49.55 -4.52
#